data_28f020d17a9e04d5623d673447f15ea0
#
_entry.id   28f020d17a9e04d5623d673447f15ea0
#
_cell.length_a   1.000
_cell.length_b   1.000
_cell.length_c   1.000
_cell.angle_alpha   90.00
_cell.angle_beta   90.00
_cell.angle_gamma   90.00
#
_symmetry.space_group_name_H-M   'P 1'
#
loop_
_entity.id
_entity.type
_entity.pdbx_description
1 polymer ?
#
loop_
_entity_poly.entity_id
_entity_poly.type
_entity_poly.pdbx_seq_one_letter_code
_entity_poly.pdbx_strand_id
1 'polypeptide(L)'
;MNMNSIYVCFNLRFLSVNTDATEEYDKVYQSVYKPLVKFLYSHPDFKFSFSFTGPQLIYYKKKRTEFITILKELVERNQVEILGGGYYSPVLPLLFTVDRNTQIDMLSTEIRQTVGRRPRGITMFADIWDSSMVNNLQTSGIEYALLDSSSIPEHKRRFINYIMTEFGKSVELVPYYNEFTPAADTGCDIFDKNICKAVEKTERQDDYFQFSPEKIIVLSLNVPTIEPLIESKWFEKFDEYLKNAKDSRLKSATIDEYRKNQAFKIPVYIPSTMNRMINSWCGYSIRNKSRANMPNTVYDFMEFYEQSQMLYNRMTYMTLLINQYKNDKMRKKAARDQLLEAQNGTALLATLHGPYCNTKYRQDSYRALITAEKFLLDDQKFTESITRFDYTNDGINEYVCRMLNYFSYISLNGGCIRELDVRKNCGNYADNLNRVFEYDGVEDGYKRGILVDHLFDNEQFMRYINGEAAGDGVFSRIIYHELKFSANKMELTLLAEAEYKPTHQKVSLRKKYIFNSNGLTVQYILKNESSKPMNLKLAVESNLCDVNFENEKVSYFNIEVAQKEQVTVLDPKKSTQIMNNKGQLNDVQAIRLTDSIKGVSFGFEPNEDCGYYYSPIIFKRPDYYTSKLVTCSATFVSTMFWNVDIESGKETEKTINFSITSVKKEKKNN
;
A
#
# COMPACT_ATOMS: atom_id res chain seq x y z
N MET A 1 17.94 -11.98 -48.29
CA MET A 1 17.87 -10.86 -47.35
C MET A 1 18.45 -11.32 -46.01
N ASN A 2 19.49 -10.69 -45.52
CA ASN A 2 19.95 -11.00 -44.16
C ASN A 2 18.82 -10.60 -43.20
N MET A 3 18.14 -11.56 -42.62
CA MET A 3 17.12 -11.30 -41.61
C MET A 3 17.80 -10.76 -40.35
N ASN A 4 17.37 -9.60 -39.86
CA ASN A 4 17.95 -8.97 -38.69
C ASN A 4 17.76 -9.85 -37.43
N SER A 5 18.71 -9.80 -36.54
CA SER A 5 18.67 -10.50 -35.25
C SER A 5 17.58 -9.98 -34.35
N ILE A 6 17.03 -10.86 -33.52
CA ILE A 6 16.07 -10.54 -32.45
C ILE A 6 16.74 -10.86 -31.14
N TYR A 7 17.02 -9.85 -30.35
CA TYR A 7 17.62 -10.01 -29.01
C TYR A 7 16.55 -10.36 -27.98
N VAL A 8 16.74 -11.47 -27.30
CA VAL A 8 15.88 -11.92 -26.20
C VAL A 8 16.60 -11.65 -24.88
N CYS A 9 15.99 -10.80 -24.06
CA CYS A 9 16.53 -10.38 -22.79
C CYS A 9 15.58 -10.85 -21.66
N PHE A 10 16.13 -11.62 -20.74
CA PHE A 10 15.39 -12.03 -19.53
C PHE A 10 15.78 -11.13 -18.36
N ASN A 11 14.79 -10.68 -17.60
CA ASN A 11 14.99 -9.95 -16.36
C ASN A 11 14.20 -10.61 -15.22
N LEU A 12 14.88 -10.96 -14.13
CA LEU A 12 14.21 -11.41 -12.91
C LEU A 12 13.90 -10.21 -12.02
N ARG A 13 12.63 -10.04 -11.72
CA ARG A 13 12.12 -9.01 -10.83
C ARG A 13 11.54 -9.64 -9.57
N PHE A 14 12.27 -9.56 -8.48
CA PHE A 14 11.78 -9.88 -7.13
C PHE A 14 12.10 -8.69 -6.22
N LEU A 15 11.12 -7.80 -6.03
CA LEU A 15 11.29 -6.50 -5.37
C LEU A 15 10.71 -6.50 -3.95
N SER A 16 10.99 -7.53 -3.15
CA SER A 16 10.60 -7.57 -1.74
C SER A 16 11.46 -6.62 -0.91
N VAL A 17 10.83 -5.94 0.04
CA VAL A 17 11.47 -4.98 0.97
C VAL A 17 11.27 -5.40 2.43
N ASN A 18 10.79 -6.60 2.67
CA ASN A 18 10.55 -7.10 4.00
C ASN A 18 11.87 -7.36 4.72
N THR A 19 12.24 -6.49 5.65
CA THR A 19 13.49 -6.60 6.41
C THR A 19 13.50 -7.77 7.40
N ASP A 20 12.32 -8.25 7.80
CA ASP A 20 12.16 -9.34 8.76
C ASP A 20 11.96 -10.71 8.08
N ALA A 21 11.79 -10.74 6.75
CA ALA A 21 11.50 -11.94 5.98
C ALA A 21 12.76 -12.71 5.57
N THR A 22 13.57 -13.10 6.53
CA THR A 22 14.72 -13.98 6.28
C THR A 22 14.31 -15.29 5.59
N GLU A 23 13.15 -15.84 5.93
CA GLU A 23 12.60 -17.07 5.34
C GLU A 23 12.19 -16.88 3.87
N GLU A 24 11.56 -15.76 3.52
CA GLU A 24 11.18 -15.46 2.13
C GLU A 24 12.42 -15.32 1.24
N TYR A 25 13.41 -14.57 1.69
CA TYR A 25 14.65 -14.39 0.95
C TYR A 25 15.43 -15.70 0.78
N ASP A 26 15.46 -16.54 1.82
CA ASP A 26 16.10 -17.84 1.75
C ASP A 26 15.36 -18.82 0.84
N LYS A 27 14.02 -18.83 0.88
CA LYS A 27 13.20 -19.64 -0.02
C LYS A 27 13.48 -19.28 -1.47
N VAL A 28 13.38 -18.00 -1.84
CA VAL A 28 13.63 -17.53 -3.22
C VAL A 28 15.09 -17.73 -3.62
N TYR A 29 16.03 -17.61 -2.68
CA TYR A 29 17.42 -17.94 -2.96
C TYR A 29 17.58 -19.41 -3.37
N GLN A 30 16.99 -20.35 -2.63
CA GLN A 30 17.13 -21.79 -2.93
C GLN A 30 16.38 -22.21 -4.19
N SER A 31 15.15 -21.68 -4.42
CA SER A 31 14.32 -22.10 -5.56
C SER A 31 14.69 -21.38 -6.86
N VAL A 32 15.21 -20.14 -6.80
CA VAL A 32 15.43 -19.31 -7.99
C VAL A 32 16.89 -18.90 -8.16
N TYR A 33 17.45 -18.11 -7.25
CA TYR A 33 18.75 -17.49 -7.48
C TYR A 33 19.89 -18.50 -7.59
N LYS A 34 19.95 -19.47 -6.69
CA LYS A 34 21.01 -20.49 -6.66
C LYS A 34 21.04 -21.36 -7.93
N PRO A 35 19.92 -21.98 -8.38
CA PRO A 35 19.93 -22.75 -9.63
C PRO A 35 20.18 -21.88 -10.85
N LEU A 36 19.62 -20.67 -10.92
CA LEU A 36 19.79 -19.78 -12.06
C LEU A 36 21.25 -19.29 -12.20
N VAL A 37 21.88 -18.89 -11.10
CA VAL A 37 23.30 -18.48 -11.13
C VAL A 37 24.21 -19.65 -11.47
N LYS A 38 23.91 -20.86 -10.99
CA LYS A 38 24.63 -22.09 -11.38
C LYS A 38 24.51 -22.35 -12.88
N PHE A 39 23.31 -22.21 -13.43
CA PHE A 39 23.08 -22.31 -14.88
C PHE A 39 23.92 -21.27 -15.64
N LEU A 40 23.80 -20.00 -15.30
CA LEU A 40 24.53 -18.91 -15.96
C LEU A 40 26.05 -19.12 -15.91
N TYR A 41 26.58 -19.61 -14.79
CA TYR A 41 28.00 -19.86 -14.65
C TYR A 41 28.53 -20.94 -15.63
N SER A 42 27.71 -21.96 -15.90
CA SER A 42 28.05 -23.05 -16.83
C SER A 42 27.69 -22.76 -18.30
N HIS A 43 26.96 -21.66 -18.59
CA HIS A 43 26.52 -21.28 -19.93
C HIS A 43 26.93 -19.82 -20.23
N PRO A 44 28.22 -19.58 -20.54
CA PRO A 44 28.78 -18.20 -20.59
C PRO A 44 28.18 -17.33 -21.70
N ASP A 45 27.61 -17.92 -22.74
CA ASP A 45 26.98 -17.20 -23.85
C ASP A 45 25.55 -16.76 -23.52
N PHE A 46 24.93 -17.37 -22.50
CA PHE A 46 23.58 -17.01 -22.07
C PHE A 46 23.63 -15.79 -21.15
N LYS A 47 22.82 -14.78 -21.46
CA LYS A 47 22.82 -13.50 -20.75
C LYS A 47 21.54 -13.27 -20.01
N PHE A 48 21.61 -12.54 -18.89
CA PHE A 48 20.48 -12.34 -18.00
C PHE A 48 20.56 -10.98 -17.27
N SER A 49 19.40 -10.47 -16.81
CA SER A 49 19.35 -9.27 -15.99
C SER A 49 18.64 -9.54 -14.66
N PHE A 50 19.07 -8.88 -13.58
CA PHE A 50 18.45 -8.98 -12.28
C PHE A 50 18.04 -7.61 -11.76
N SER A 51 16.92 -7.56 -11.06
CA SER A 51 16.46 -6.39 -10.30
C SER A 51 16.36 -6.76 -8.82
N PHE A 52 16.98 -5.96 -7.96
CA PHE A 52 17.00 -6.15 -6.51
C PHE A 52 16.52 -4.89 -5.80
N THR A 53 16.12 -5.06 -4.54
CA THR A 53 15.98 -3.96 -3.58
C THR A 53 17.22 -3.84 -2.70
N GLY A 54 17.37 -2.72 -2.00
CA GLY A 54 18.47 -2.53 -1.04
C GLY A 54 18.46 -3.57 0.08
N PRO A 55 17.32 -3.81 0.77
CA PRO A 55 17.21 -4.84 1.81
C PRO A 55 17.64 -6.22 1.34
N GLN A 56 17.26 -6.64 0.12
CA GLN A 56 17.68 -7.93 -0.47
C GLN A 56 19.21 -8.02 -0.62
N LEU A 57 19.82 -6.99 -1.21
CA LEU A 57 21.28 -6.97 -1.39
C LEU A 57 22.02 -7.04 -0.05
N ILE A 58 21.57 -6.27 0.94
CA ILE A 58 22.13 -6.31 2.30
C ILE A 58 22.00 -7.71 2.92
N TYR A 59 20.83 -8.35 2.75
CA TYR A 59 20.60 -9.70 3.25
C TYR A 59 21.56 -10.70 2.60
N TYR A 60 21.64 -10.73 1.26
CA TYR A 60 22.50 -11.68 0.55
C TYR A 60 24.00 -11.42 0.81
N LYS A 61 24.43 -10.17 0.94
CA LYS A 61 25.81 -9.85 1.37
C LYS A 61 26.17 -10.47 2.72
N LYS A 62 25.21 -10.49 3.66
CA LYS A 62 25.44 -11.03 5.02
C LYS A 62 25.30 -12.54 5.09
N LYS A 63 24.36 -13.14 4.37
CA LYS A 63 23.95 -14.53 4.53
C LYS A 63 24.36 -15.44 3.37
N ARG A 64 24.67 -14.89 2.20
CA ARG A 64 24.93 -15.61 0.94
C ARG A 64 26.13 -15.03 0.19
N THR A 65 27.27 -14.92 0.89
CA THR A 65 28.50 -14.28 0.34
C THR A 65 29.00 -14.94 -0.94
N GLU A 66 28.89 -16.28 -1.06
CA GLU A 66 29.27 -17.03 -2.25
C GLU A 66 28.42 -16.61 -3.47
N PHE A 67 27.11 -16.42 -3.27
CA PHE A 67 26.21 -15.92 -4.32
C PHE A 67 26.67 -14.55 -4.82
N ILE A 68 26.99 -13.63 -3.92
CA ILE A 68 27.47 -12.29 -4.28
C ILE A 68 28.80 -12.37 -5.04
N THR A 69 29.71 -13.25 -4.66
CA THR A 69 30.99 -13.44 -5.36
C THR A 69 30.79 -13.91 -6.79
N ILE A 70 29.94 -14.91 -6.99
CA ILE A 70 29.62 -15.41 -8.35
C ILE A 70 28.86 -14.34 -9.16
N LEU A 71 27.90 -13.66 -8.56
CA LEU A 71 27.16 -12.60 -9.23
C LEU A 71 28.10 -11.48 -9.73
N LYS A 72 29.08 -11.08 -8.91
CA LYS A 72 30.09 -10.10 -9.27
C LYS A 72 30.91 -10.57 -10.48
N GLU A 73 31.37 -11.81 -10.49
CA GLU A 73 32.11 -12.41 -11.61
C GLU A 73 31.28 -12.43 -12.92
N LEU A 74 29.98 -12.82 -12.85
CA LEU A 74 29.09 -12.80 -13.99
C LEU A 74 28.87 -11.38 -14.55
N VAL A 75 28.82 -10.38 -13.68
CA VAL A 75 28.74 -8.97 -14.08
C VAL A 75 30.06 -8.51 -14.73
N GLU A 76 31.19 -8.90 -14.20
CA GLU A 76 32.52 -8.59 -14.79
C GLU A 76 32.68 -9.19 -16.18
N ARG A 77 32.15 -10.39 -16.42
CA ARG A 77 32.11 -11.07 -17.74
C ARG A 77 31.12 -10.42 -18.74
N ASN A 78 30.35 -9.40 -18.34
CA ASN A 78 29.22 -8.82 -19.11
C ASN A 78 28.12 -9.85 -19.45
N GLN A 79 28.01 -10.91 -18.69
CA GLN A 79 26.99 -11.93 -18.83
C GLN A 79 25.71 -11.56 -18.07
N VAL A 80 25.87 -10.87 -16.96
CA VAL A 80 24.76 -10.41 -16.11
C VAL A 80 24.74 -8.89 -16.02
N GLU A 81 23.56 -8.33 -16.17
CA GLU A 81 23.26 -6.92 -15.91
C GLU A 81 22.41 -6.77 -14.66
N ILE A 82 22.77 -5.82 -13.78
CA ILE A 82 21.96 -5.47 -12.62
C ILE A 82 21.24 -4.15 -12.87
N LEU A 83 19.91 -4.18 -12.81
CA LEU A 83 19.07 -3.01 -12.96
C LEU A 83 18.88 -2.28 -11.62
N GLY A 84 18.83 -0.96 -11.70
CA GLY A 84 18.53 -0.09 -10.57
C GLY A 84 17.02 -0.07 -10.24
N GLY A 85 16.69 0.78 -9.29
CA GLY A 85 15.33 0.99 -8.79
C GLY A 85 15.33 2.00 -7.65
N GLY A 86 14.25 2.07 -6.91
CA GLY A 86 14.26 2.69 -5.59
C GLY A 86 14.73 1.70 -4.52
N TYR A 87 15.51 2.15 -3.54
CA TYR A 87 16.13 1.30 -2.52
C TYR A 87 15.10 0.45 -1.76
N TYR A 88 13.98 1.06 -1.36
CA TYR A 88 12.83 0.40 -0.73
C TYR A 88 11.66 0.16 -1.71
N SER A 89 11.94 0.09 -3.01
CA SER A 89 10.93 -0.14 -4.05
C SER A 89 9.71 0.79 -3.95
N PRO A 90 9.91 2.11 -3.85
CA PRO A 90 8.82 3.07 -3.72
C PRO A 90 8.08 3.29 -5.04
N VAL A 91 6.89 3.91 -4.95
CA VAL A 91 6.23 4.54 -6.10
C VAL A 91 6.93 5.86 -6.39
N LEU A 92 8.01 5.81 -7.17
CA LEU A 92 8.90 6.96 -7.41
C LEU A 92 8.19 8.23 -7.85
N PRO A 93 7.20 8.22 -8.77
CA PRO A 93 6.52 9.43 -9.20
C PRO A 93 5.80 10.19 -8.09
N LEU A 94 5.36 9.51 -7.03
CA LEU A 94 4.64 10.12 -5.90
C LEU A 94 5.58 10.80 -4.88
N LEU A 95 6.89 10.54 -4.95
CA LEU A 95 7.83 11.09 -3.98
C LEU A 95 8.27 12.51 -4.34
N PHE A 96 8.59 13.30 -3.34
CA PHE A 96 9.34 14.54 -3.54
C PHE A 96 10.68 14.26 -4.24
N THR A 97 11.10 15.20 -5.09
CA THR A 97 12.32 15.07 -5.90
C THR A 97 13.55 14.63 -5.08
N VAL A 98 13.72 15.18 -3.87
CA VAL A 98 14.85 14.85 -3.00
C VAL A 98 14.79 13.39 -2.53
N ASP A 99 13.63 12.91 -2.10
CA ASP A 99 13.45 11.54 -1.62
C ASP A 99 13.57 10.55 -2.80
N ARG A 100 12.98 10.89 -3.94
CA ARG A 100 13.09 10.14 -5.20
C ARG A 100 14.55 9.91 -5.60
N ASN A 101 15.34 10.99 -5.68
CA ASN A 101 16.76 10.89 -6.02
C ASN A 101 17.54 10.10 -4.95
N THR A 102 17.23 10.31 -3.66
CA THR A 102 17.86 9.56 -2.57
C THR A 102 17.60 8.06 -2.68
N GLN A 103 16.38 7.64 -2.96
CA GLN A 103 16.03 6.23 -3.16
C GLN A 103 16.81 5.60 -4.32
N ILE A 104 16.90 6.31 -5.46
CA ILE A 104 17.65 5.84 -6.65
C ILE A 104 19.16 5.77 -6.36
N ASP A 105 19.71 6.80 -5.76
CA ASP A 105 21.16 6.88 -5.50
C ASP A 105 21.61 5.88 -4.42
N MET A 106 20.79 5.63 -3.41
CA MET A 106 21.06 4.61 -2.39
C MET A 106 21.19 3.23 -3.04
N LEU A 107 20.22 2.83 -3.88
CA LEU A 107 20.27 1.52 -4.53
C LEU A 107 21.42 1.45 -5.53
N SER A 108 21.65 2.49 -6.33
CA SER A 108 22.77 2.55 -7.29
C SER A 108 24.13 2.42 -6.59
N THR A 109 24.25 3.03 -5.41
CA THR A 109 25.46 2.93 -4.59
C THR A 109 25.63 1.53 -4.01
N GLU A 110 24.56 0.93 -3.50
CA GLU A 110 24.58 -0.43 -2.96
C GLU A 110 24.94 -1.45 -4.04
N ILE A 111 24.35 -1.35 -5.24
CA ILE A 111 24.69 -2.20 -6.39
C ILE A 111 26.17 -2.04 -6.75
N ARG A 112 26.68 -0.80 -6.86
CA ARG A 112 28.08 -0.55 -7.16
C ARG A 112 29.00 -1.15 -6.11
N GLN A 113 28.68 -1.04 -4.84
CA GLN A 113 29.48 -1.63 -3.75
C GLN A 113 29.46 -3.15 -3.77
N THR A 114 28.34 -3.74 -4.26
CA THR A 114 28.13 -5.19 -4.28
C THR A 114 28.80 -5.85 -5.49
N VAL A 115 28.58 -5.32 -6.69
CA VAL A 115 29.03 -5.94 -7.96
C VAL A 115 30.04 -5.12 -8.74
N GLY A 116 30.49 -3.97 -8.24
CA GLY A 116 31.54 -3.15 -8.84
C GLY A 116 31.07 -2.20 -9.95
N ARG A 117 29.81 -2.28 -10.41
CA ARG A 117 29.27 -1.44 -11.49
C ARG A 117 28.01 -0.71 -11.06
N ARG A 118 27.81 0.53 -11.56
CA ARG A 118 26.54 1.25 -11.40
C ARG A 118 25.52 0.73 -12.41
N PRO A 119 24.24 0.65 -12.02
CA PRO A 119 23.18 0.32 -12.96
C PRO A 119 23.01 1.44 -13.98
N ARG A 120 22.71 1.07 -15.23
CA ARG A 120 22.36 2.00 -16.31
C ARG A 120 20.86 2.02 -16.57
N GLY A 121 20.18 0.89 -16.35
CA GLY A 121 18.75 0.76 -16.44
C GLY A 121 18.08 0.74 -15.10
N ILE A 122 16.78 1.02 -15.10
CA ILE A 122 15.94 1.02 -13.90
C ILE A 122 14.66 0.20 -14.11
N THR A 123 14.26 -0.53 -13.06
CA THR A 123 12.90 -1.05 -12.91
C THR A 123 12.16 -0.24 -11.87
N MET A 124 10.90 0.07 -12.12
CA MET A 124 10.06 0.82 -11.20
C MET A 124 9.00 -0.09 -10.59
N PHE A 125 8.62 0.22 -9.36
CA PHE A 125 7.54 -0.51 -8.68
C PHE A 125 6.25 -0.45 -9.52
N ALA A 126 5.67 -1.62 -9.82
CA ALA A 126 4.45 -1.76 -10.63
C ALA A 126 4.49 -1.03 -11.99
N ASP A 127 5.69 -0.76 -12.51
CA ASP A 127 5.94 0.01 -13.74
C ASP A 127 5.23 1.37 -13.78
N ILE A 128 5.04 1.94 -12.61
CA ILE A 128 4.41 3.25 -12.47
C ILE A 128 5.39 4.32 -12.96
N TRP A 129 5.01 4.94 -14.05
CA TRP A 129 5.75 5.97 -14.75
C TRP A 129 5.03 7.31 -14.74
N ASP A 130 5.81 8.36 -14.72
CA ASP A 130 5.37 9.74 -14.95
C ASP A 130 6.47 10.51 -15.68
N SER A 131 6.08 11.46 -16.54
CA SER A 131 7.03 12.24 -17.33
C SER A 131 8.06 12.99 -16.48
N SER A 132 7.70 13.39 -15.27
CA SER A 132 8.61 14.04 -14.32
C SER A 132 9.84 13.19 -13.96
N MET A 133 9.78 11.88 -14.19
CA MET A 133 10.89 10.95 -13.94
C MET A 133 12.11 11.19 -14.85
N VAL A 134 11.90 11.68 -16.09
CA VAL A 134 12.99 11.87 -17.06
C VAL A 134 14.14 12.70 -16.49
N ASN A 135 13.82 13.80 -15.85
CA ASN A 135 14.82 14.68 -15.23
C ASN A 135 15.58 13.98 -14.10
N ASN A 136 14.87 13.26 -13.23
CA ASN A 136 15.47 12.56 -12.09
C ASN A 136 16.38 11.43 -12.54
N LEU A 137 15.95 10.61 -13.50
CA LEU A 137 16.71 9.47 -14.01
C LEU A 137 18.00 9.94 -14.66
N GLN A 138 17.95 10.94 -15.51
CA GLN A 138 19.16 11.49 -16.15
C GLN A 138 20.12 12.08 -15.11
N THR A 139 19.60 12.79 -14.09
CA THR A 139 20.44 13.38 -13.04
C THR A 139 21.11 12.30 -12.18
N SER A 140 20.43 11.18 -11.94
CA SER A 140 20.99 10.01 -11.21
C SER A 140 21.87 9.10 -12.09
N GLY A 141 22.08 9.44 -13.36
CA GLY A 141 22.92 8.68 -14.29
C GLY A 141 22.26 7.41 -14.81
N ILE A 142 20.93 7.34 -14.78
CA ILE A 142 20.13 6.26 -15.37
C ILE A 142 19.84 6.61 -16.82
N GLU A 143 20.15 5.69 -17.72
CA GLU A 143 20.06 5.91 -19.16
C GLU A 143 18.75 5.37 -19.75
N TYR A 144 18.15 4.31 -19.14
CA TYR A 144 16.90 3.73 -19.61
C TYR A 144 16.02 3.20 -18.48
N ALA A 145 14.70 3.10 -18.78
CA ALA A 145 13.70 2.53 -17.88
C ALA A 145 12.92 1.42 -18.57
N LEU A 146 12.64 0.32 -17.83
CA LEU A 146 11.73 -0.72 -18.26
C LEU A 146 10.29 -0.30 -18.00
N LEU A 147 9.40 -0.56 -18.98
CA LEU A 147 7.97 -0.32 -18.90
C LEU A 147 7.18 -1.52 -19.46
N ASP A 148 5.94 -1.71 -19.00
CA ASP A 148 5.02 -2.65 -19.65
C ASP A 148 4.75 -2.21 -21.11
N SER A 149 4.76 -3.15 -22.05
CA SER A 149 4.52 -2.89 -23.47
C SER A 149 3.17 -2.22 -23.74
N SER A 150 2.19 -2.38 -22.85
CA SER A 150 0.88 -1.71 -22.95
C SER A 150 0.98 -0.18 -22.80
N SER A 151 2.06 0.31 -22.22
CA SER A 151 2.33 1.76 -22.08
C SER A 151 2.69 2.41 -23.42
N ILE A 152 3.16 1.63 -24.39
CA ILE A 152 3.47 2.13 -25.73
C ILE A 152 2.20 2.11 -26.58
N PRO A 153 1.80 3.24 -27.19
CA PRO A 153 0.67 3.28 -28.11
C PRO A 153 0.76 2.21 -29.19
N GLU A 154 -0.32 1.46 -29.43
CA GLU A 154 -0.31 0.28 -30.30
C GLU A 154 0.27 0.55 -31.69
N HIS A 155 -0.09 1.68 -32.31
CA HIS A 155 0.41 2.09 -33.62
C HIS A 155 1.92 2.40 -33.65
N LYS A 156 2.57 2.52 -32.47
CA LYS A 156 4.02 2.77 -32.34
C LYS A 156 4.80 1.53 -31.89
N ARG A 157 4.17 0.42 -31.52
CA ARG A 157 4.87 -0.79 -31.06
C ARG A 157 5.68 -1.43 -32.19
N ARG A 158 7.01 -1.59 -31.99
CA ARG A 158 7.94 -2.03 -33.04
C ARG A 158 9.01 -3.02 -32.55
N PHE A 159 8.93 -3.50 -31.31
CA PHE A 159 9.95 -4.33 -30.67
C PHE A 159 11.35 -3.71 -30.69
N ILE A 160 11.43 -2.44 -30.38
CA ILE A 160 12.69 -1.69 -30.24
C ILE A 160 12.62 -0.81 -28.98
N ASN A 161 13.72 -0.17 -28.63
CA ASN A 161 13.72 0.85 -27.61
C ASN A 161 13.22 2.21 -28.16
N TYR A 162 12.67 3.01 -27.27
CA TYR A 162 12.12 4.33 -27.56
C TYR A 162 12.94 5.40 -26.87
N ILE A 163 12.77 6.65 -27.26
CA ILE A 163 13.34 7.79 -26.56
C ILE A 163 12.23 8.75 -26.15
N MET A 164 12.23 9.16 -24.91
CA MET A 164 11.35 10.19 -24.39
C MET A 164 12.18 11.38 -23.94
N THR A 165 11.75 12.59 -24.36
CA THR A 165 12.39 13.84 -24.01
C THR A 165 11.43 14.73 -23.24
N GLU A 166 11.90 15.27 -22.12
CA GLU A 166 11.16 16.17 -21.24
C GLU A 166 12.09 17.30 -20.78
N PHE A 167 11.70 18.56 -20.99
CA PHE A 167 12.51 19.74 -20.64
C PHE A 167 13.99 19.68 -21.10
N GLY A 168 14.23 19.19 -22.33
CA GLY A 168 15.56 19.10 -22.91
C GLY A 168 16.42 17.96 -22.40
N LYS A 169 15.90 17.07 -21.55
CA LYS A 169 16.54 15.86 -21.07
C LYS A 169 15.86 14.62 -21.65
N SER A 170 16.61 13.56 -21.87
CA SER A 170 16.11 12.36 -22.51
C SER A 170 16.45 11.11 -21.73
N VAL A 171 15.54 10.14 -21.78
CA VAL A 171 15.73 8.77 -21.26
C VAL A 171 15.21 7.77 -22.27
N GLU A 172 15.86 6.62 -22.38
CA GLU A 172 15.35 5.54 -23.20
C GLU A 172 14.27 4.75 -22.45
N LEU A 173 13.22 4.38 -23.16
CA LEU A 173 12.14 3.53 -22.66
C LEU A 173 12.21 2.19 -23.37
N VAL A 174 12.37 1.11 -22.59
CA VAL A 174 12.48 -0.24 -23.09
C VAL A 174 11.25 -1.03 -22.66
N PRO A 175 10.32 -1.34 -23.56
CA PRO A 175 9.14 -2.11 -23.21
C PRO A 175 9.50 -3.59 -23.00
N TYR A 176 8.86 -4.23 -22.00
CA TYR A 176 8.87 -5.67 -21.85
C TYR A 176 7.55 -6.28 -22.34
N TYR A 177 7.61 -7.56 -22.77
CA TYR A 177 6.53 -8.23 -23.50
C TYR A 177 6.21 -9.57 -22.83
N ASN A 178 5.59 -9.53 -21.64
CA ASN A 178 5.31 -10.77 -20.87
C ASN A 178 4.27 -11.69 -21.54
N GLU A 179 3.57 -11.23 -22.57
CA GLU A 179 2.72 -12.08 -23.42
C GLU A 179 3.50 -13.19 -24.14
N PHE A 180 4.82 -13.06 -24.28
CA PHE A 180 5.69 -14.09 -24.85
C PHE A 180 6.36 -14.98 -23.80
N THR A 181 6.08 -14.77 -22.50
CA THR A 181 6.67 -15.61 -21.45
C THR A 181 6.31 -17.06 -21.68
N PRO A 182 7.31 -17.97 -21.84
CA PRO A 182 7.02 -19.38 -22.08
C PRO A 182 6.43 -20.04 -20.82
N ALA A 183 5.57 -21.03 -21.00
CA ALA A 183 5.22 -21.95 -19.95
C ALA A 183 6.31 -23.04 -19.83
N ALA A 184 6.34 -23.75 -18.71
CA ALA A 184 7.35 -24.78 -18.44
C ALA A 184 7.42 -25.92 -19.48
N ASP A 185 6.31 -26.17 -20.14
CA ASP A 185 6.15 -27.19 -21.20
C ASP A 185 6.25 -26.61 -22.63
N THR A 186 6.43 -25.28 -22.75
CA THR A 186 6.57 -24.65 -24.07
C THR A 186 7.88 -25.06 -24.75
N GLY A 187 7.79 -25.69 -25.92
CA GLY A 187 8.96 -26.02 -26.72
C GLY A 187 9.72 -24.79 -27.20
N CYS A 188 11.05 -24.86 -27.23
CA CYS A 188 11.89 -23.71 -27.61
C CYS A 188 11.67 -23.29 -29.08
N ASP A 189 11.33 -24.24 -29.97
CA ASP A 189 10.97 -23.97 -31.36
C ASP A 189 9.62 -23.24 -31.49
N ILE A 190 8.65 -23.54 -30.60
CA ILE A 190 7.35 -22.86 -30.54
C ILE A 190 7.56 -21.43 -30.02
N PHE A 191 8.39 -21.27 -29.00
CA PHE A 191 8.74 -19.95 -28.45
C PHE A 191 9.39 -19.07 -29.54
N ASP A 192 10.38 -19.58 -30.27
CA ASP A 192 11.03 -18.87 -31.37
C ASP A 192 10.04 -18.50 -32.48
N LYS A 193 9.24 -19.44 -32.97
CA LYS A 193 8.22 -19.21 -34.00
C LYS A 193 7.20 -18.13 -33.59
N ASN A 194 6.78 -18.11 -32.32
CA ASN A 194 5.82 -17.12 -31.83
C ASN A 194 6.41 -15.71 -31.85
N ILE A 195 7.65 -15.55 -31.39
CA ILE A 195 8.37 -14.27 -31.42
C ILE A 195 8.60 -13.82 -32.86
N CYS A 196 9.17 -14.68 -33.70
CA CYS A 196 9.45 -14.36 -35.10
C CYS A 196 8.18 -13.96 -35.86
N LYS A 197 7.07 -14.68 -35.69
CA LYS A 197 5.76 -14.33 -36.28
C LYS A 197 5.25 -12.98 -35.87
N ALA A 198 5.38 -12.62 -34.57
CA ALA A 198 4.96 -11.32 -34.05
C ALA A 198 5.82 -10.18 -34.60
N VAL A 199 7.14 -10.38 -34.65
CA VAL A 199 8.08 -9.41 -35.22
C VAL A 199 7.83 -9.22 -36.73
N GLU A 200 7.69 -10.28 -37.50
CA GLU A 200 7.40 -10.22 -38.96
C GLU A 200 6.08 -9.51 -39.25
N LYS A 201 5.04 -9.75 -38.43
CA LYS A 201 3.77 -9.01 -38.57
C LYS A 201 3.97 -7.53 -38.46
N THR A 202 4.81 -7.09 -37.52
CA THR A 202 5.12 -5.68 -37.30
C THR A 202 6.00 -5.11 -38.42
N GLU A 203 6.99 -5.88 -38.90
CA GLU A 203 7.86 -5.48 -40.00
C GLU A 203 7.08 -5.29 -41.31
N ARG A 204 6.06 -6.11 -41.60
CA ARG A 204 5.19 -5.97 -42.79
C ARG A 204 4.26 -4.75 -42.76
N GLN A 205 3.99 -4.22 -41.61
CA GLN A 205 3.12 -3.05 -41.44
C GLN A 205 3.90 -1.71 -41.51
N ASP A 206 5.22 -1.78 -41.66
CA ASP A 206 6.10 -0.60 -41.51
C ASP A 206 6.66 -0.21 -42.91
N ASP A 207 5.83 0.47 -43.71
CA ASP A 207 6.24 1.01 -45.04
C ASP A 207 7.28 2.14 -44.94
N TYR A 208 7.53 2.66 -43.72
CA TYR A 208 8.40 3.83 -43.48
C TYR A 208 9.88 3.50 -43.24
N PHE A 209 10.24 2.25 -42.96
CA PHE A 209 11.61 1.90 -42.60
C PHE A 209 12.33 1.08 -43.67
N GLN A 210 13.03 1.77 -44.55
CA GLN A 210 13.99 1.11 -45.48
C GLN A 210 15.12 0.38 -44.76
N PHE A 211 15.38 0.70 -43.49
CA PHE A 211 16.34 0.05 -42.62
C PHE A 211 15.59 -0.54 -41.41
N SER A 212 15.34 -1.84 -41.43
CA SER A 212 14.78 -2.54 -40.27
C SER A 212 15.84 -2.64 -39.19
N PRO A 213 15.68 -1.95 -38.02
CA PRO A 213 16.62 -2.10 -36.93
C PRO A 213 16.53 -3.49 -36.33
N GLU A 214 17.60 -3.96 -35.66
CA GLU A 214 17.54 -5.16 -34.83
C GLU A 214 16.45 -5.04 -33.79
N LYS A 215 15.82 -6.16 -33.43
CA LYS A 215 14.66 -6.17 -32.52
C LYS A 215 15.05 -6.63 -31.13
N ILE A 216 14.28 -6.22 -30.13
CA ILE A 216 14.42 -6.66 -28.75
C ILE A 216 13.11 -7.17 -28.18
N ILE A 217 13.17 -8.30 -27.52
CA ILE A 217 12.09 -8.85 -26.69
C ILE A 217 12.62 -8.94 -25.26
N VAL A 218 12.11 -8.13 -24.38
CA VAL A 218 12.41 -8.22 -22.94
C VAL A 218 11.29 -8.98 -22.25
N LEU A 219 11.65 -9.97 -21.45
CA LEU A 219 10.73 -10.73 -20.60
C LEU A 219 11.06 -10.40 -19.13
N SER A 220 10.14 -9.71 -18.46
CA SER A 220 10.29 -9.34 -17.05
C SER A 220 9.56 -10.37 -16.18
N LEU A 221 10.32 -11.35 -15.67
CA LEU A 221 9.81 -12.49 -14.94
C LEU A 221 9.76 -12.19 -13.43
N ASN A 222 8.73 -12.69 -12.78
CA ASN A 222 8.63 -12.73 -11.32
C ASN A 222 8.87 -14.16 -10.80
N VAL A 223 8.94 -14.33 -9.48
CA VAL A 223 9.21 -15.64 -8.85
C VAL A 223 8.22 -16.72 -9.31
N PRO A 224 6.88 -16.52 -9.29
CA PRO A 224 5.93 -17.53 -9.75
C PRO A 224 6.06 -17.92 -11.22
N THR A 225 6.58 -17.05 -12.07
CA THR A 225 6.76 -17.35 -13.50
C THR A 225 8.08 -18.01 -13.81
N ILE A 226 9.14 -17.72 -13.05
CA ILE A 226 10.48 -18.26 -13.32
C ILE A 226 10.73 -19.63 -12.65
N GLU A 227 10.14 -19.91 -11.48
CA GLU A 227 10.32 -21.17 -10.77
C GLU A 227 9.98 -22.40 -11.66
N PRO A 228 8.81 -22.46 -12.34
CA PRO A 228 8.51 -23.59 -13.24
C PRO A 228 9.49 -23.73 -14.41
N LEU A 229 10.04 -22.62 -14.93
CA LEU A 229 11.04 -22.66 -16.01
C LEU A 229 12.38 -23.23 -15.53
N ILE A 230 12.78 -22.93 -14.29
CA ILE A 230 13.97 -23.50 -13.67
C ILE A 230 13.77 -24.99 -13.40
N GLU A 231 12.65 -25.39 -12.80
CA GLU A 231 12.33 -26.77 -12.48
C GLU A 231 12.30 -27.68 -13.72
N SER A 232 11.74 -27.17 -14.82
CA SER A 232 11.69 -27.89 -16.10
C SER A 232 13.00 -27.86 -16.91
N LYS A 233 14.03 -27.14 -16.41
CA LYS A 233 15.28 -26.87 -17.12
C LYS A 233 15.07 -26.21 -18.48
N TRP A 234 14.12 -25.30 -18.54
CA TRP A 234 13.77 -24.65 -19.80
C TRP A 234 14.92 -23.78 -20.34
N PHE A 235 15.66 -23.11 -19.47
CA PHE A 235 16.78 -22.26 -19.87
C PHE A 235 17.94 -23.05 -20.47
N GLU A 236 18.25 -24.23 -19.94
CA GLU A 236 19.26 -25.14 -20.52
C GLU A 236 18.86 -25.61 -21.92
N LYS A 237 17.61 -26.03 -22.08
CA LYS A 237 17.06 -26.42 -23.37
C LYS A 237 17.06 -25.27 -24.38
N PHE A 238 16.78 -24.07 -23.94
CA PHE A 238 16.75 -22.88 -24.78
C PHE A 238 18.17 -22.48 -25.23
N ASP A 239 19.16 -22.52 -24.32
CA ASP A 239 20.56 -22.27 -24.69
C ASP A 239 21.09 -23.32 -25.71
N GLU A 240 20.76 -24.58 -25.49
CA GLU A 240 21.09 -25.64 -26.45
C GLU A 240 20.38 -25.42 -27.80
N TYR A 241 19.11 -25.03 -27.78
CA TYR A 241 18.36 -24.69 -28.99
C TYR A 241 19.03 -23.55 -29.76
N LEU A 242 19.41 -22.46 -29.12
CA LEU A 242 20.08 -21.32 -29.76
C LEU A 242 21.41 -21.70 -30.39
N LYS A 243 22.15 -22.65 -29.82
CA LYS A 243 23.42 -23.16 -30.39
C LYS A 243 23.21 -24.06 -31.62
N ASN A 244 22.11 -24.80 -31.67
CA ASN A 244 21.85 -25.80 -32.70
C ASN A 244 20.98 -25.27 -33.84
N ALA A 245 20.11 -24.29 -33.61
CA ALA A 245 19.16 -23.76 -34.60
C ALA A 245 19.83 -22.71 -35.49
N LYS A 246 20.46 -23.17 -36.59
CA LYS A 246 21.17 -22.28 -37.55
C LYS A 246 20.30 -21.22 -38.20
N ASP A 247 18.99 -21.45 -38.28
CA ASP A 247 18.01 -20.56 -38.91
C ASP A 247 17.29 -19.66 -37.90
N SER A 248 17.58 -19.77 -36.60
CA SER A 248 16.97 -18.92 -35.59
C SER A 248 17.53 -17.51 -35.67
N ARG A 249 16.60 -16.52 -35.60
CA ARG A 249 16.94 -15.10 -35.51
C ARG A 249 17.25 -14.68 -34.06
N LEU A 250 16.93 -15.53 -33.05
CA LEU A 250 17.03 -15.20 -31.65
C LEU A 250 18.47 -15.20 -31.16
N LYS A 251 18.82 -14.23 -30.33
CA LYS A 251 20.09 -14.13 -29.62
C LYS A 251 19.86 -13.75 -28.18
N SER A 252 20.54 -14.41 -27.24
CA SER A 252 20.54 -13.99 -25.83
C SER A 252 21.40 -12.74 -25.67
N ALA A 253 20.87 -11.71 -24.99
CA ALA A 253 21.60 -10.47 -24.72
C ALA A 253 21.17 -9.84 -23.41
N THR A 254 22.00 -8.94 -22.87
CA THR A 254 21.55 -7.96 -21.88
C THR A 254 20.90 -6.78 -22.59
N ILE A 255 20.08 -6.03 -21.84
CA ILE A 255 19.41 -4.84 -22.40
C ILE A 255 20.44 -3.77 -22.77
N ASP A 256 21.47 -3.56 -21.92
CA ASP A 256 22.53 -2.59 -22.18
C ASP A 256 23.37 -2.95 -23.42
N GLU A 257 23.60 -4.24 -23.68
CA GLU A 257 24.28 -4.69 -24.90
C GLU A 257 23.49 -4.34 -26.15
N TYR A 258 22.19 -4.67 -26.18
CA TYR A 258 21.32 -4.30 -27.30
C TYR A 258 21.32 -2.80 -27.54
N ARG A 259 21.13 -2.00 -26.47
CA ARG A 259 21.07 -0.53 -26.58
C ARG A 259 22.32 0.09 -27.17
N LYS A 260 23.51 -0.40 -26.80
CA LYS A 260 24.79 0.12 -27.32
C LYS A 260 24.97 -0.12 -28.81
N ASN A 261 24.41 -1.23 -29.30
CA ASN A 261 24.52 -1.60 -30.70
C ASN A 261 23.43 -0.94 -31.56
N GLN A 262 22.41 -0.34 -30.93
CA GLN A 262 21.26 0.23 -31.64
C GLN A 262 21.31 1.75 -31.68
N ALA A 263 21.60 2.30 -32.85
CA ALA A 263 21.68 3.75 -33.05
C ALA A 263 20.30 4.39 -33.21
N PHE A 264 19.30 3.66 -33.72
CA PHE A 264 17.96 4.18 -34.04
C PHE A 264 16.98 3.97 -32.90
N LYS A 265 16.21 5.02 -32.56
CA LYS A 265 15.18 5.01 -31.53
C LYS A 265 13.96 5.78 -32.02
N ILE A 266 12.77 5.31 -31.68
CA ILE A 266 11.53 6.01 -32.02
C ILE A 266 11.20 6.98 -30.88
N PRO A 267 10.96 8.28 -31.20
CA PRO A 267 10.44 9.21 -30.22
C PRO A 267 9.03 8.82 -29.75
N VAL A 268 8.84 8.82 -28.44
CA VAL A 268 7.54 8.57 -27.80
C VAL A 268 7.35 9.54 -26.63
N TYR A 269 6.11 9.93 -26.39
CA TYR A 269 5.76 10.67 -25.17
C TYR A 269 4.73 9.87 -24.38
N ILE A 270 5.07 9.54 -23.13
CA ILE A 270 4.23 8.80 -22.20
C ILE A 270 4.07 9.68 -20.95
N PRO A 271 2.93 10.36 -20.78
CA PRO A 271 2.73 11.29 -19.65
C PRO A 271 2.71 10.55 -18.32
N SER A 272 1.91 9.51 -18.20
CA SER A 272 1.80 8.66 -17.02
C SER A 272 1.30 7.28 -17.41
N THR A 273 1.76 6.23 -16.73
CA THR A 273 1.27 4.86 -16.92
C THR A 273 1.60 3.97 -15.72
N MET A 274 1.00 2.80 -15.67
CA MET A 274 1.28 1.72 -14.73
C MET A 274 1.07 0.37 -15.40
N ASN A 275 1.50 -0.73 -14.76
CA ASN A 275 1.32 -2.05 -15.36
C ASN A 275 -0.16 -2.45 -15.47
N ARG A 276 -0.45 -3.43 -16.34
CA ARG A 276 -1.83 -3.88 -16.63
C ARG A 276 -2.56 -4.38 -15.40
N MET A 277 -1.85 -5.04 -14.48
CA MET A 277 -2.46 -5.62 -13.28
C MET A 277 -2.98 -4.53 -12.35
N ILE A 278 -2.16 -3.52 -12.03
CA ILE A 278 -2.60 -2.38 -11.21
C ILE A 278 -3.70 -1.59 -11.91
N ASN A 279 -3.55 -1.40 -13.23
CA ASN A 279 -4.56 -0.68 -14.03
C ASN A 279 -5.94 -1.36 -13.97
N SER A 280 -5.98 -2.71 -13.98
CA SER A 280 -7.24 -3.47 -13.85
C SER A 280 -7.91 -3.32 -12.48
N TRP A 281 -7.14 -2.98 -11.44
CA TRP A 281 -7.62 -2.75 -10.09
C TRP A 281 -8.00 -1.29 -9.82
N CYS A 282 -7.79 -0.41 -10.77
CA CYS A 282 -8.23 0.97 -10.66
C CYS A 282 -9.75 1.04 -10.81
N GLY A 283 -10.46 1.38 -9.74
CA GLY A 283 -11.92 1.33 -9.67
C GLY A 283 -12.67 2.22 -10.65
N TYR A 284 -11.98 3.15 -11.30
CA TYR A 284 -12.58 3.95 -12.37
C TYR A 284 -13.09 3.11 -13.54
N SER A 285 -12.38 2.05 -13.90
CA SER A 285 -12.80 1.14 -14.98
C SER A 285 -14.03 0.32 -14.59
N ILE A 286 -14.26 0.07 -13.30
CA ILE A 286 -15.38 -0.70 -12.76
C ILE A 286 -16.63 0.18 -12.64
N ARG A 287 -16.52 1.35 -12.02
CA ARG A 287 -17.66 2.25 -11.75
C ARG A 287 -18.07 3.11 -12.94
N ASN A 288 -17.17 3.43 -13.81
CA ASN A 288 -17.41 4.37 -14.89
C ASN A 288 -17.00 3.79 -16.25
N LYS A 289 -17.93 3.06 -16.89
CA LYS A 289 -17.71 2.44 -18.21
C LYS A 289 -17.28 3.45 -19.29
N SER A 290 -17.62 4.73 -19.17
CA SER A 290 -17.19 5.78 -20.10
C SER A 290 -15.70 6.12 -20.01
N ARG A 291 -15.07 5.83 -18.87
CA ARG A 291 -13.61 5.97 -18.65
C ARG A 291 -12.81 4.67 -18.82
N ALA A 292 -13.47 3.56 -19.13
CA ALA A 292 -12.81 2.24 -19.28
C ALA A 292 -11.68 2.23 -20.33
N ASN A 293 -11.69 3.17 -21.27
CA ASN A 293 -10.68 3.30 -22.33
C ASN A 293 -9.64 4.40 -22.04
N MET A 294 -9.73 5.10 -20.90
CA MET A 294 -8.71 6.08 -20.52
C MET A 294 -7.57 5.40 -19.78
N PRO A 295 -6.31 5.81 -20.02
CA PRO A 295 -5.20 5.34 -19.22
C PRO A 295 -5.38 5.84 -17.78
N ASN A 296 -5.51 4.91 -16.84
CA ASN A 296 -5.54 5.24 -15.42
C ASN A 296 -4.14 5.60 -14.94
N THR A 297 -4.06 6.51 -13.99
CA THR A 297 -2.83 6.91 -13.32
C THR A 297 -2.81 6.37 -11.90
N VAL A 298 -1.65 6.41 -11.26
CA VAL A 298 -1.56 6.08 -9.83
C VAL A 298 -2.38 7.03 -8.95
N TYR A 299 -2.62 8.25 -9.42
CA TYR A 299 -3.49 9.21 -8.72
C TYR A 299 -4.95 8.79 -8.77
N ASP A 300 -5.43 8.27 -9.92
CA ASP A 300 -6.78 7.68 -10.03
C ASP A 300 -6.93 6.47 -9.09
N PHE A 301 -5.88 5.64 -8.96
CA PHE A 301 -5.86 4.54 -8.00
C PHE A 301 -6.04 5.04 -6.56
N MET A 302 -5.32 6.10 -6.18
CA MET A 302 -5.39 6.66 -4.83
C MET A 302 -6.71 7.36 -4.54
N GLU A 303 -7.29 8.05 -5.53
CA GLU A 303 -8.63 8.64 -5.43
C GLU A 303 -9.70 7.56 -5.15
N PHE A 304 -9.57 6.41 -5.78
CA PHE A 304 -10.48 5.28 -5.56
C PHE A 304 -10.25 4.60 -4.22
N TYR A 305 -8.98 4.40 -3.81
CA TYR A 305 -8.59 3.75 -2.56
C TYR A 305 -8.11 4.78 -1.54
N GLU A 306 -9.05 5.36 -0.80
CA GLU A 306 -8.77 6.41 0.19
C GLU A 306 -7.68 6.02 1.20
N GLN A 307 -7.60 4.75 1.60
CA GLN A 307 -6.58 4.27 2.53
C GLN A 307 -5.16 4.43 1.98
N SER A 308 -4.99 4.25 0.67
CA SER A 308 -3.71 4.53 0.00
C SER A 308 -3.41 6.02 0.01
N GLN A 309 -4.41 6.86 -0.24
CA GLN A 309 -4.28 8.31 -0.16
C GLN A 309 -3.89 8.77 1.25
N MET A 310 -4.50 8.20 2.31
CA MET A 310 -4.16 8.54 3.69
C MET A 310 -2.71 8.21 4.04
N LEU A 311 -2.23 7.02 3.67
CA LEU A 311 -0.83 6.66 3.89
C LEU A 311 0.12 7.57 3.11
N TYR A 312 -0.23 7.93 1.88
CA TYR A 312 0.54 8.89 1.08
C TYR A 312 0.57 10.28 1.72
N ASN A 313 -0.56 10.78 2.20
CA ASN A 313 -0.64 12.07 2.91
C ASN A 313 0.24 12.05 4.17
N ARG A 314 0.25 10.93 4.91
CA ARG A 314 1.13 10.75 6.06
C ARG A 314 2.61 10.80 5.69
N MET A 315 3.01 10.14 4.60
CA MET A 315 4.37 10.20 4.05
C MET A 315 4.75 11.63 3.65
N THR A 316 3.85 12.33 2.94
CA THR A 316 4.03 13.72 2.52
C THR A 316 4.21 14.65 3.71
N TYR A 317 3.34 14.52 4.71
CA TYR A 317 3.42 15.29 5.95
C TYR A 317 4.76 15.08 6.66
N MET A 318 5.23 13.83 6.77
CA MET A 318 6.54 13.53 7.37
C MET A 318 7.69 14.12 6.57
N THR A 319 7.62 14.11 5.24
CA THR A 319 8.62 14.77 4.39
C THR A 319 8.71 16.27 4.70
N LEU A 320 7.56 16.95 4.83
CA LEU A 320 7.51 18.36 5.17
C LEU A 320 8.10 18.62 6.57
N LEU A 321 7.72 17.84 7.57
CA LEU A 321 8.26 17.97 8.93
C LEU A 321 9.77 17.80 8.98
N ILE A 322 10.30 16.76 8.34
CA ILE A 322 11.74 16.48 8.27
C ILE A 322 12.49 17.62 7.57
N ASN A 323 11.93 18.16 6.48
CA ASN A 323 12.57 19.27 5.75
C ASN A 323 12.62 20.54 6.59
N GLN A 324 11.58 20.83 7.37
CA GLN A 324 11.51 22.00 8.25
C GLN A 324 12.38 21.86 9.51
N TYR A 325 12.69 20.63 9.93
CA TYR A 325 13.46 20.39 11.15
C TYR A 325 14.92 20.85 11.01
N LYS A 326 15.38 21.72 11.94
CA LYS A 326 16.70 22.36 11.90
C LYS A 326 17.56 22.09 13.14
N ASN A 327 16.99 21.51 14.21
CA ASN A 327 17.63 21.48 15.52
C ASN A 327 18.81 20.50 15.60
N ASP A 328 18.66 19.26 15.14
CA ASP A 328 19.66 18.20 15.26
C ASP A 328 19.80 17.42 13.93
N LYS A 329 21.01 17.46 13.36
CA LYS A 329 21.30 16.81 12.08
C LYS A 329 21.23 15.28 12.17
N MET A 330 21.60 14.68 13.31
CA MET A 330 21.59 13.22 13.48
C MET A 330 20.15 12.72 13.60
N ARG A 331 19.33 13.41 14.38
CA ARG A 331 17.88 13.11 14.48
C ARG A 331 17.18 13.30 13.14
N LYS A 332 17.48 14.39 12.43
CA LYS A 332 16.95 14.62 11.07
C LYS A 332 17.31 13.48 10.12
N LYS A 333 18.56 13.00 10.17
CA LYS A 333 19.01 11.87 9.36
C LYS A 333 18.26 10.61 9.75
N ALA A 334 18.18 10.27 11.04
CA ALA A 334 17.48 9.09 11.52
C ALA A 334 15.97 9.11 11.14
N ALA A 335 15.33 10.28 11.24
CA ALA A 335 13.94 10.44 10.79
C ALA A 335 13.81 10.24 9.28
N ARG A 336 14.75 10.76 8.49
CA ARG A 336 14.75 10.56 7.03
C ARG A 336 14.98 9.11 6.64
N ASP A 337 15.87 8.40 7.31
CA ASP A 337 16.12 6.98 7.05
C ASP A 337 14.82 6.15 7.26
N GLN A 338 14.07 6.46 8.32
CA GLN A 338 12.76 5.85 8.58
C GLN A 338 11.70 6.25 7.55
N LEU A 339 11.67 7.52 7.12
CA LEU A 339 10.76 7.94 6.06
C LEU A 339 11.02 7.19 4.75
N LEU A 340 12.29 7.02 4.36
CA LEU A 340 12.65 6.30 3.14
C LEU A 340 12.20 4.82 3.22
N GLU A 341 12.32 4.18 4.38
CA GLU A 341 11.80 2.83 4.61
C GLU A 341 10.27 2.77 4.48
N ALA A 342 9.57 3.77 5.03
CA ALA A 342 8.12 3.84 4.95
C ALA A 342 7.55 4.04 3.54
N GLN A 343 8.35 4.59 2.61
CA GLN A 343 7.94 4.89 1.22
C GLN A 343 7.79 3.64 0.34
N ASN A 344 7.65 2.48 0.93
CA ASN A 344 7.45 1.20 0.24
C ASN A 344 6.18 1.20 -0.61
N GLY A 345 6.33 0.95 -1.91
CA GLY A 345 5.23 0.92 -2.87
C GLY A 345 4.20 -0.19 -2.57
N THR A 346 4.64 -1.34 -2.05
CA THR A 346 3.73 -2.42 -1.66
C THR A 346 2.76 -1.98 -0.57
N ALA A 347 3.25 -1.23 0.43
CA ALA A 347 2.40 -0.67 1.49
C ALA A 347 1.40 0.36 0.95
N LEU A 348 1.87 1.23 0.06
CA LEU A 348 1.06 2.31 -0.51
C LEU A 348 -0.07 1.78 -1.40
N LEU A 349 0.18 0.73 -2.19
CA LEU A 349 -0.83 0.11 -3.04
C LEU A 349 -1.54 -1.09 -2.38
N ALA A 350 -1.32 -1.32 -1.09
CA ALA A 350 -2.02 -2.35 -0.33
C ALA A 350 -3.47 -1.92 -0.07
N THR A 351 -4.39 -2.63 -0.70
CA THR A 351 -5.85 -2.47 -0.53
C THR A 351 -6.47 -3.81 -0.16
N LEU A 352 -7.74 -3.84 0.25
CA LEU A 352 -8.42 -5.10 0.57
C LEU A 352 -8.43 -6.09 -0.60
N HIS A 353 -8.56 -5.59 -1.81
CA HIS A 353 -8.80 -6.39 -3.01
C HIS A 353 -7.68 -6.28 -4.04
N GLY A 354 -6.72 -5.40 -3.79
CA GLY A 354 -5.61 -5.17 -4.70
C GLY A 354 -4.59 -6.32 -4.71
N PRO A 355 -3.75 -6.36 -5.73
CA PRO A 355 -2.77 -7.43 -5.91
C PRO A 355 -1.69 -7.45 -4.82
N TYR A 356 -1.54 -6.36 -4.08
CA TYR A 356 -0.59 -6.23 -2.96
C TYR A 356 -1.27 -6.21 -1.61
N CYS A 357 -2.45 -6.81 -1.48
CA CYS A 357 -3.21 -6.84 -0.23
C CYS A 357 -2.41 -7.55 0.87
N ASN A 358 -1.61 -6.78 1.59
CA ASN A 358 -0.91 -7.23 2.78
C ASN A 358 -0.87 -6.09 3.81
N THR A 359 -1.74 -6.19 4.78
CA THR A 359 -1.88 -5.20 5.85
C THR A 359 -0.60 -5.05 6.69
N LYS A 360 0.25 -6.07 6.75
CA LYS A 360 1.56 -6.00 7.42
C LYS A 360 2.44 -4.91 6.82
N TYR A 361 2.53 -4.81 5.49
CA TYR A 361 3.34 -3.77 4.84
C TYR A 361 2.86 -2.36 5.18
N ARG A 362 1.54 -2.15 5.29
CA ARG A 362 0.98 -0.86 5.71
C ARG A 362 1.38 -0.54 7.15
N GLN A 363 1.25 -1.50 8.07
CA GLN A 363 1.62 -1.32 9.47
C GLN A 363 3.13 -1.12 9.65
N ASP A 364 3.97 -1.77 8.85
CA ASP A 364 5.41 -1.53 8.85
C ASP A 364 5.74 -0.10 8.39
N SER A 365 5.04 0.41 7.37
CA SER A 365 5.19 1.80 6.93
C SER A 365 4.72 2.80 7.99
N TYR A 366 3.57 2.59 8.62
CA TYR A 366 3.12 3.44 9.74
C TYR A 366 4.10 3.39 10.92
N ARG A 367 4.62 2.22 11.28
CA ARG A 367 5.64 2.07 12.32
C ARG A 367 6.87 2.93 12.02
N ALA A 368 7.35 2.90 10.77
CA ALA A 368 8.49 3.71 10.35
C ALA A 368 8.15 5.22 10.39
N LEU A 369 6.96 5.63 9.93
CA LEU A 369 6.54 7.04 9.99
C LEU A 369 6.40 7.57 11.42
N ILE A 370 5.78 6.78 12.31
CA ILE A 370 5.65 7.13 13.73
C ILE A 370 7.02 7.20 14.39
N THR A 371 7.93 6.28 14.04
CA THR A 371 9.31 6.29 14.53
C THR A 371 10.06 7.54 14.03
N ALA A 372 9.88 7.90 12.76
CA ALA A 372 10.45 9.14 12.20
C ALA A 372 9.96 10.38 12.96
N GLU A 373 8.68 10.48 13.24
CA GLU A 373 8.10 11.60 13.99
C GLU A 373 8.64 11.63 15.42
N LYS A 374 8.80 10.49 16.08
CA LYS A 374 9.44 10.41 17.42
C LYS A 374 10.85 10.97 17.40
N PHE A 375 11.68 10.66 16.41
CA PHE A 375 13.02 11.23 16.30
C PHE A 375 13.03 12.76 16.22
N LEU A 376 11.99 13.37 15.65
CA LEU A 376 11.87 14.81 15.55
C LEU A 376 11.32 15.46 16.85
N LEU A 377 10.44 14.77 17.56
CA LEU A 377 9.67 15.32 18.68
C LEU A 377 10.18 14.89 20.06
N ASP A 378 10.88 13.74 20.18
CA ASP A 378 11.43 13.27 21.46
C ASP A 378 12.66 14.08 21.91
N ASP A 379 12.65 15.38 21.65
CA ASP A 379 13.57 16.33 22.27
C ASP A 379 13.06 16.68 23.66
N GLN A 380 13.96 17.12 24.55
CA GLN A 380 13.65 17.48 25.95
C GLN A 380 12.55 18.54 26.13
N LYS A 381 11.98 19.02 25.03
CA LYS A 381 10.95 20.07 24.95
C LYS A 381 9.63 19.59 24.35
N PHE A 382 9.34 18.28 24.32
CA PHE A 382 8.05 17.84 23.82
C PHE A 382 6.93 18.48 24.65
N THR A 383 6.02 19.16 23.96
CA THR A 383 4.85 19.80 24.56
C THR A 383 3.60 19.25 23.85
N GLU A 384 2.64 18.82 24.63
CA GLU A 384 1.34 18.41 24.10
C GLU A 384 0.70 19.56 23.33
N SER A 385 0.10 19.26 22.19
CA SER A 385 -0.44 20.30 21.31
C SER A 385 -1.56 19.77 20.42
N ILE A 386 -2.46 20.66 20.03
CA ILE A 386 -3.42 20.44 18.95
C ILE A 386 -3.19 21.55 17.93
N THR A 387 -3.05 21.16 16.67
CA THR A 387 -2.85 22.08 15.56
C THR A 387 -3.85 21.81 14.44
N ARG A 388 -4.25 22.85 13.73
CA ARG A 388 -5.02 22.73 12.48
C ARG A 388 -4.04 22.56 11.33
N PHE A 389 -4.32 21.63 10.46
CA PHE A 389 -3.52 21.39 9.27
C PHE A 389 -4.36 20.64 8.22
N ASP A 390 -4.32 21.07 6.97
CA ASP A 390 -4.89 20.33 5.85
C ASP A 390 -4.02 19.10 5.57
N TYR A 391 -4.30 18.03 6.31
CA TYR A 391 -3.54 16.79 6.31
C TYR A 391 -3.86 15.91 5.09
N THR A 392 -5.10 15.99 4.63
CA THR A 392 -5.57 15.21 3.48
C THR A 392 -5.32 15.91 2.15
N ASN A 393 -4.89 17.17 2.16
CA ASN A 393 -4.69 18.03 0.99
C ASN A 393 -5.97 18.19 0.15
N ASP A 394 -7.12 18.25 0.81
CA ASP A 394 -8.44 18.44 0.18
C ASP A 394 -9.01 19.87 0.39
N GLY A 395 -8.24 20.74 1.03
CA GLY A 395 -8.61 22.11 1.36
C GLY A 395 -9.39 22.23 2.67
N ILE A 396 -9.63 21.12 3.37
CA ILE A 396 -10.30 21.09 4.68
C ILE A 396 -9.26 20.85 5.76
N ASN A 397 -9.21 21.70 6.79
CA ASN A 397 -8.29 21.48 7.90
C ASN A 397 -8.75 20.34 8.79
N GLU A 398 -7.87 19.38 9.06
CA GLU A 398 -7.99 18.41 10.15
C GLU A 398 -7.33 18.93 11.42
N TYR A 399 -7.52 18.17 12.52
CA TYR A 399 -6.90 18.45 13.81
C TYR A 399 -5.87 17.38 14.15
N VAL A 400 -4.61 17.82 14.17
CA VAL A 400 -3.47 16.97 14.54
C VAL A 400 -3.21 17.15 16.03
N CYS A 401 -3.53 16.12 16.81
CA CYS A 401 -3.42 16.10 18.25
C CYS A 401 -2.19 15.28 18.66
N ARG A 402 -1.19 15.92 19.26
CA ARG A 402 0.04 15.30 19.75
C ARG A 402 0.04 15.27 21.25
N MET A 403 -0.24 14.10 21.82
CA MET A 403 -0.25 13.85 23.27
C MET A 403 0.98 13.01 23.67
N LEU A 404 1.26 12.94 24.97
CA LEU A 404 2.45 12.24 25.47
C LEU A 404 2.51 10.78 25.05
N ASN A 405 1.40 10.05 25.09
CA ASN A 405 1.35 8.62 24.84
C ASN A 405 0.79 8.25 23.46
N TYR A 406 0.12 9.18 22.77
CA TYR A 406 -0.47 8.92 21.47
C TYR A 406 -0.53 10.19 20.61
N PHE A 407 -0.65 10.01 19.30
CA PHE A 407 -1.05 11.04 18.35
C PHE A 407 -2.37 10.63 17.70
N SER A 408 -3.22 11.59 17.40
CA SER A 408 -4.47 11.33 16.68
C SER A 408 -4.76 12.41 15.66
N TYR A 409 -5.41 11.99 14.57
CA TYR A 409 -5.83 12.88 13.50
C TYR A 409 -7.35 12.81 13.38
N ILE A 410 -8.01 13.95 13.61
CA ILE A 410 -9.46 14.06 13.57
C ILE A 410 -9.87 14.70 12.26
N SER A 411 -10.67 13.98 11.51
CA SER A 411 -11.29 14.48 10.28
C SER A 411 -12.64 15.12 10.57
N LEU A 412 -12.93 16.21 9.89
CA LEU A 412 -14.26 16.80 9.88
C LEU A 412 -15.27 15.95 9.13
N ASN A 413 -14.82 15.12 8.20
CA ASN A 413 -15.69 14.15 7.53
C ASN A 413 -16.06 13.01 8.49
N GLY A 414 -17.33 12.97 8.93
CA GLY A 414 -17.82 12.06 9.96
C GLY A 414 -17.39 12.44 11.38
N GLY A 415 -16.65 13.54 11.58
CA GLY A 415 -16.24 14.04 12.90
C GLY A 415 -15.46 13.02 13.73
N CYS A 416 -14.66 12.13 13.14
CA CYS A 416 -14.06 10.97 13.79
C CYS A 416 -12.52 10.96 13.73
N ILE A 417 -11.91 10.09 14.54
CA ILE A 417 -10.46 9.87 14.53
C ILE A 417 -10.11 8.92 13.38
N ARG A 418 -9.31 9.39 12.44
CA ARG A 418 -8.89 8.65 11.25
C ARG A 418 -7.51 7.99 11.38
N GLU A 419 -6.68 8.46 12.30
CA GLU A 419 -5.39 7.89 12.63
C GLU A 419 -5.19 7.96 14.14
N LEU A 420 -4.74 6.86 14.74
CA LEU A 420 -4.44 6.77 16.16
C LEU A 420 -3.10 6.06 16.35
N ASP A 421 -2.07 6.86 16.53
CA ASP A 421 -0.69 6.41 16.69
C ASP A 421 -0.33 6.21 18.15
N VAL A 422 -0.15 4.99 18.60
CA VAL A 422 0.35 4.72 19.95
C VAL A 422 1.88 4.81 19.94
N ARG A 423 2.42 5.82 20.62
CA ARG A 423 3.85 6.15 20.59
C ARG A 423 4.75 5.04 21.14
N LYS A 424 4.31 4.29 22.15
CA LYS A 424 5.11 3.24 22.81
C LYS A 424 5.48 2.10 21.88
N ASN A 425 4.54 1.63 21.06
CA ASN A 425 4.72 0.50 20.15
C ASN A 425 4.79 0.90 18.68
N CYS A 426 4.66 2.19 18.39
CA CYS A 426 4.67 2.77 17.03
C CYS A 426 3.63 2.11 16.11
N GLY A 427 2.43 1.84 16.60
CA GLY A 427 1.34 1.26 15.84
C GLY A 427 0.22 2.26 15.59
N ASN A 428 -0.28 2.32 14.35
CA ASN A 428 -1.53 3.03 14.02
C ASN A 428 -2.69 2.06 14.18
N TYR A 429 -3.57 2.30 15.15
CA TYR A 429 -4.73 1.46 15.43
C TYR A 429 -6.02 1.88 14.73
N ALA A 430 -5.98 2.93 13.93
CA ALA A 430 -7.10 3.38 13.11
C ALA A 430 -6.92 3.16 11.61
N ASP A 431 -5.91 2.38 11.19
CA ASP A 431 -5.68 2.05 9.78
C ASP A 431 -6.70 1.02 9.26
N ASN A 432 -7.95 1.45 9.16
CA ASN A 432 -9.08 0.62 8.77
C ASN A 432 -9.25 0.60 7.26
N LEU A 433 -9.63 -0.56 6.71
CA LEU A 433 -9.92 -0.75 5.30
C LEU A 433 -11.43 -0.83 5.08
N ASN A 434 -11.94 -0.06 4.12
CA ASN A 434 -13.37 -0.04 3.77
C ASN A 434 -13.72 -1.20 2.84
N ARG A 435 -14.96 -1.72 2.97
CA ARG A 435 -15.51 -2.69 2.02
C ARG A 435 -15.98 -1.98 0.75
N VAL A 436 -15.83 -2.64 -0.38
CA VAL A 436 -16.22 -2.15 -1.71
C VAL A 436 -17.26 -3.13 -2.30
N PHE A 437 -18.37 -2.59 -2.78
CA PHE A 437 -19.53 -3.38 -3.22
C PHE A 437 -19.18 -4.44 -4.28
N GLU A 438 -18.32 -4.10 -5.23
CA GLU A 438 -17.95 -4.96 -6.35
C GLU A 438 -17.26 -6.26 -5.91
N TYR A 439 -16.67 -6.27 -4.72
CA TYR A 439 -15.95 -7.42 -4.17
C TYR A 439 -16.64 -8.06 -2.98
N ASP A 440 -17.25 -7.24 -2.12
CA ASP A 440 -17.82 -7.69 -0.85
C ASP A 440 -19.33 -7.85 -0.90
N GLY A 441 -19.99 -7.37 -1.97
CA GLY A 441 -21.45 -7.31 -2.08
C GLY A 441 -22.09 -6.29 -1.14
N VAL A 442 -21.27 -5.54 -0.40
CA VAL A 442 -21.67 -4.48 0.54
C VAL A 442 -20.66 -3.35 0.45
N GLU A 443 -21.14 -2.11 0.43
CA GLU A 443 -20.29 -0.92 0.49
C GLU A 443 -20.39 -0.25 1.86
N ASP A 444 -19.25 0.11 2.45
CA ASP A 444 -19.21 0.99 3.61
C ASP A 444 -19.46 2.42 3.12
N GLY A 445 -20.68 2.88 3.15
CA GLY A 445 -21.06 4.19 2.64
C GLY A 445 -20.57 5.39 3.46
N TYR A 446 -19.63 5.18 4.38
CA TYR A 446 -18.97 6.17 5.22
C TYR A 446 -17.52 5.76 5.46
N LYS A 447 -16.74 6.70 5.98
CA LYS A 447 -15.32 6.47 6.31
C LYS A 447 -15.18 5.84 7.68
N ARG A 448 -14.61 4.64 7.77
CA ARG A 448 -14.35 3.97 9.04
C ARG A 448 -13.28 4.71 9.85
N GLY A 449 -13.42 4.69 11.16
CA GLY A 449 -12.52 5.35 12.09
C GLY A 449 -12.86 4.99 13.53
N ILE A 450 -12.33 5.75 14.49
CA ILE A 450 -12.68 5.62 15.90
C ILE A 450 -13.62 6.75 16.27
N LEU A 451 -14.70 6.43 17.01
CA LEU A 451 -15.77 7.34 17.41
C LEU A 451 -16.55 7.91 16.21
N VAL A 452 -16.97 7.05 15.28
CA VAL A 452 -17.86 7.39 14.18
C VAL A 452 -19.31 7.41 14.67
N ASP A 453 -20.05 8.45 14.34
CA ASP A 453 -21.40 8.68 14.88
C ASP A 453 -22.48 8.27 13.90
N HIS A 454 -23.45 7.50 14.36
CA HIS A 454 -24.61 7.07 13.60
C HIS A 454 -25.91 7.39 14.35
N LEU A 455 -26.96 7.68 13.59
CA LEU A 455 -28.31 7.80 14.12
C LEU A 455 -29.23 6.89 13.31
N PHE A 456 -29.84 5.92 13.97
CA PHE A 456 -30.63 4.85 13.35
C PHE A 456 -32.03 4.76 13.97
N ASP A 457 -33.01 4.35 13.19
CA ASP A 457 -34.18 3.67 13.74
C ASP A 457 -33.90 2.18 14.02
N ASN A 458 -34.88 1.45 14.50
CA ASN A 458 -34.73 0.04 14.84
C ASN A 458 -34.43 -0.82 13.61
N GLU A 459 -35.06 -0.54 12.46
CA GLU A 459 -34.83 -1.30 11.23
C GLU A 459 -33.43 -1.08 10.67
N GLN A 460 -33.03 0.18 10.57
CA GLN A 460 -31.66 0.57 10.14
C GLN A 460 -30.58 -0.03 11.04
N PHE A 461 -30.82 -0.02 12.36
CA PHE A 461 -29.90 -0.63 13.30
C PHE A 461 -29.79 -2.15 13.12
N MET A 462 -30.92 -2.84 12.86
CA MET A 462 -30.90 -4.28 12.57
C MET A 462 -30.11 -4.59 11.28
N ARG A 463 -30.26 -3.78 10.23
CA ARG A 463 -29.47 -3.89 9.00
C ARG A 463 -27.98 -3.67 9.26
N TYR A 464 -27.65 -2.69 10.08
CA TYR A 464 -26.27 -2.41 10.48
C TYR A 464 -25.62 -3.61 11.20
N ILE A 465 -26.25 -4.18 12.22
CA ILE A 465 -25.70 -5.34 12.96
C ILE A 465 -25.69 -6.64 12.14
N ASN A 466 -26.49 -6.73 11.09
CA ASN A 466 -26.43 -7.82 10.12
C ASN A 466 -25.28 -7.66 9.10
N GLY A 467 -24.56 -6.55 9.13
CA GLY A 467 -23.47 -6.26 8.19
C GLY A 467 -23.97 -5.81 6.81
N GLU A 468 -25.26 -5.52 6.68
CA GLU A 468 -25.84 -4.90 5.51
C GLU A 468 -25.39 -3.43 5.43
N ALA A 469 -25.60 -2.78 4.27
CA ALA A 469 -25.08 -1.44 4.02
C ALA A 469 -25.33 -0.48 5.20
N ALA A 470 -24.28 -0.10 5.90
CA ALA A 470 -24.30 0.88 7.00
C ALA A 470 -24.56 2.33 6.51
N GLY A 471 -25.08 2.44 5.29
CA GLY A 471 -25.31 3.69 4.62
C GLY A 471 -26.39 4.59 5.18
N ASP A 472 -27.11 4.14 6.17
CA ASP A 472 -28.28 4.84 6.69
C ASP A 472 -27.95 5.77 7.87
N GLY A 473 -26.74 5.65 8.45
CA GLY A 473 -26.31 6.52 9.56
C GLY A 473 -26.08 7.96 9.11
N VAL A 474 -26.78 8.89 9.71
CA VAL A 474 -26.85 10.28 9.24
C VAL A 474 -25.52 11.01 9.42
N PHE A 475 -24.92 10.95 10.61
CA PHE A 475 -23.76 11.77 10.97
C PHE A 475 -22.43 11.24 10.40
N SER A 476 -22.31 9.95 10.15
CA SER A 476 -21.09 9.34 9.63
C SER A 476 -20.72 9.78 8.19
N ARG A 477 -21.65 10.41 7.48
CA ARG A 477 -21.52 10.78 6.05
C ARG A 477 -21.41 12.26 5.78
N ILE A 478 -21.49 13.08 6.80
CA ILE A 478 -21.52 14.55 6.64
C ILE A 478 -20.24 15.16 7.15
N ILE A 479 -19.96 16.36 6.66
CA ILE A 479 -18.84 17.17 7.14
C ILE A 479 -19.32 17.95 8.37
N TYR A 480 -18.61 17.78 9.48
CA TYR A 480 -18.80 18.55 10.69
C TYR A 480 -18.16 19.94 10.54
N HIS A 481 -18.73 20.92 11.19
CA HIS A 481 -18.19 22.28 11.27
C HIS A 481 -17.51 22.52 12.61
N GLU A 482 -16.38 23.22 12.61
CA GLU A 482 -15.79 23.68 13.86
C GLU A 482 -16.70 24.72 14.52
N LEU A 483 -17.20 24.40 15.70
CA LEU A 483 -17.93 25.37 16.54
C LEU A 483 -16.99 26.13 17.46
N LYS A 484 -16.01 25.42 18.05
CA LYS A 484 -15.03 26.01 18.95
C LYS A 484 -13.75 25.17 18.97
N PHE A 485 -12.62 25.86 18.94
CA PHE A 485 -11.30 25.27 19.08
C PHE A 485 -10.48 26.04 20.13
N SER A 486 -9.82 25.32 21.04
CA SER A 486 -8.93 25.89 22.05
C SER A 486 -7.71 24.99 22.23
N ALA A 487 -6.61 25.35 21.59
CA ALA A 487 -5.34 24.63 21.71
C ALA A 487 -4.84 24.62 23.19
N ASN A 488 -4.98 25.75 23.91
CA ASN A 488 -4.52 25.85 25.31
C ASN A 488 -5.30 24.97 26.29
N LYS A 489 -6.59 24.70 26.00
CA LYS A 489 -7.44 23.82 26.82
C LYS A 489 -7.47 22.39 26.32
N MET A 490 -6.79 22.10 25.23
CA MET A 490 -6.85 20.83 24.54
C MET A 490 -8.30 20.43 24.22
N GLU A 491 -9.09 21.36 23.70
CA GLU A 491 -10.51 21.17 23.41
C GLU A 491 -10.84 21.49 21.94
N LEU A 492 -11.67 20.62 21.35
CA LEU A 492 -12.26 20.79 20.03
C LEU A 492 -13.76 20.51 20.12
N THR A 493 -14.60 21.43 19.66
CA THR A 493 -16.04 21.23 19.56
C THR A 493 -16.47 21.32 18.10
N LEU A 494 -17.10 20.28 17.63
CA LEU A 494 -17.65 20.13 16.27
C LEU A 494 -19.17 20.15 16.33
N LEU A 495 -19.81 20.61 15.25
CA LEU A 495 -21.26 20.60 15.05
C LEU A 495 -21.59 19.93 13.72
N ALA A 496 -22.54 19.02 13.77
CA ALA A 496 -23.16 18.41 12.59
C ALA A 496 -24.65 18.76 12.60
N GLU A 497 -25.15 19.29 11.49
CA GLU A 497 -26.57 19.55 11.27
C GLU A 497 -27.05 18.69 10.12
N ALA A 498 -28.13 17.97 10.31
CA ALA A 498 -28.64 17.01 9.35
C ALA A 498 -30.17 16.89 9.36
N GLU A 499 -30.68 16.26 8.34
CA GLU A 499 -32.06 15.79 8.26
C GLU A 499 -32.09 14.28 8.38
N TYR A 500 -32.85 13.78 9.35
CA TYR A 500 -33.15 12.35 9.43
C TYR A 500 -34.13 11.99 8.35
N LYS A 501 -33.67 11.45 7.24
CA LYS A 501 -34.43 11.27 5.99
C LYS A 501 -35.74 10.52 6.12
N PRO A 502 -35.86 9.41 6.90
CA PRO A 502 -37.11 8.67 6.96
C PRO A 502 -38.30 9.49 7.45
N THR A 503 -38.11 10.46 8.31
CA THR A 503 -39.14 11.31 8.89
C THR A 503 -39.02 12.79 8.53
N HIS A 504 -38.01 13.18 7.74
CA HIS A 504 -37.68 14.56 7.39
C HIS A 504 -37.52 15.47 8.62
N GLN A 505 -37.03 14.91 9.74
CA GLN A 505 -36.82 15.67 10.97
C GLN A 505 -35.40 16.24 11.01
N LYS A 506 -35.27 17.52 11.32
CA LYS A 506 -33.98 18.16 11.54
C LYS A 506 -33.40 17.76 12.88
N VAL A 507 -32.11 17.45 12.88
CA VAL A 507 -31.35 17.02 14.04
C VAL A 507 -29.95 17.63 14.01
N SER A 508 -29.42 18.00 15.16
CA SER A 508 -28.05 18.46 15.29
C SER A 508 -27.30 17.64 16.34
N LEU A 509 -26.02 17.40 16.06
CA LEU A 509 -25.10 16.72 16.98
C LEU A 509 -23.92 17.63 17.24
N ARG A 510 -23.75 18.05 18.49
CA ARG A 510 -22.56 18.76 18.97
C ARG A 510 -21.64 17.74 19.64
N LYS A 511 -20.40 17.66 19.15
CA LYS A 511 -19.41 16.69 19.59
C LYS A 511 -18.19 17.46 20.12
N LYS A 512 -17.91 17.30 21.42
CA LYS A 512 -16.78 17.96 22.09
C LYS A 512 -15.74 16.96 22.48
N TYR A 513 -14.53 17.12 21.96
CA TYR A 513 -13.32 16.38 22.31
C TYR A 513 -12.53 17.16 23.37
N ILE A 514 -12.09 16.48 24.42
CA ILE A 514 -11.21 16.99 25.47
C ILE A 514 -10.04 16.01 25.58
N PHE A 515 -8.84 16.44 25.21
CA PHE A 515 -7.66 15.58 25.12
C PHE A 515 -6.84 15.62 26.39
N ASN A 516 -6.25 14.49 26.73
CA ASN A 516 -5.25 14.35 27.80
C ASN A 516 -4.14 13.36 27.40
N SER A 517 -3.08 13.27 28.20
CA SER A 517 -1.90 12.47 27.91
C SER A 517 -2.19 10.95 27.68
N ASN A 518 -3.28 10.43 28.24
CA ASN A 518 -3.61 9.00 28.27
C ASN A 518 -4.91 8.66 27.51
N GLY A 519 -5.49 9.62 26.79
CA GLY A 519 -6.73 9.41 26.08
C GLY A 519 -7.50 10.70 25.88
N LEU A 520 -8.82 10.60 25.81
CA LEU A 520 -9.70 11.73 25.58
C LEU A 520 -11.10 11.46 26.14
N THR A 521 -11.83 12.52 26.45
CA THR A 521 -13.25 12.48 26.75
C THR A 521 -14.02 13.08 25.59
N VAL A 522 -15.09 12.41 25.16
CA VAL A 522 -15.98 12.93 24.10
C VAL A 522 -17.38 13.11 24.68
N GLN A 523 -17.91 14.32 24.57
CA GLN A 523 -19.27 14.68 24.94
C GLN A 523 -20.10 14.83 23.66
N TYR A 524 -21.22 14.15 23.61
CA TYR A 524 -22.21 14.16 22.53
C TYR A 524 -23.47 14.85 23.03
N ILE A 525 -23.88 15.90 22.38
CA ILE A 525 -25.16 16.57 22.66
C ILE A 525 -25.98 16.49 21.40
N LEU A 526 -26.95 15.57 21.41
CA LEU A 526 -27.89 15.35 20.31
C LEU A 526 -29.16 16.16 20.57
N LYS A 527 -29.55 17.00 19.64
CA LYS A 527 -30.72 17.87 19.75
C LYS A 527 -31.74 17.61 18.65
N ASN A 528 -33.00 17.50 19.02
CA ASN A 528 -34.10 17.45 18.11
C ASN A 528 -34.49 18.87 17.71
N GLU A 529 -34.15 19.29 16.51
CA GLU A 529 -34.48 20.62 15.95
C GLU A 529 -35.87 20.66 15.26
N SER A 530 -36.62 19.54 15.34
CA SER A 530 -37.91 19.45 14.71
C SER A 530 -39.07 19.69 15.69
N SER A 531 -40.30 19.82 15.16
CA SER A 531 -41.52 20.04 15.95
C SER A 531 -42.16 18.76 16.48
N LYS A 532 -41.57 17.57 16.18
CA LYS A 532 -42.13 16.28 16.60
C LYS A 532 -41.09 15.53 17.45
N PRO A 533 -41.49 14.70 18.42
CA PRO A 533 -40.58 13.87 19.18
C PRO A 533 -39.82 12.88 18.27
N MET A 534 -38.64 12.49 18.67
CA MET A 534 -37.79 11.49 18.02
C MET A 534 -37.54 10.33 18.96
N ASN A 535 -37.73 9.10 18.44
CA ASN A 535 -37.31 7.85 19.10
C ASN A 535 -36.35 7.11 18.18
N LEU A 536 -35.08 7.20 18.47
CA LEU A 536 -34.00 6.70 17.63
C LEU A 536 -32.89 6.02 18.46
N LYS A 537 -31.88 5.48 17.80
CA LYS A 537 -30.66 4.98 18.44
C LYS A 537 -29.47 5.85 18.03
N LEU A 538 -28.81 6.44 19.02
CA LEU A 538 -27.48 7.02 18.84
C LEU A 538 -26.45 5.91 19.00
N ALA A 539 -25.66 5.66 17.97
CA ALA A 539 -24.60 4.66 18.00
C ALA A 539 -23.24 5.31 17.70
N VAL A 540 -22.23 4.95 18.50
CA VAL A 540 -20.85 5.42 18.36
C VAL A 540 -19.97 4.22 18.06
N GLU A 541 -19.51 4.15 16.83
CA GLU A 541 -18.71 3.05 16.30
C GLU A 541 -17.21 3.36 16.42
N SER A 542 -16.44 2.39 16.90
CA SER A 542 -14.99 2.48 16.93
C SER A 542 -14.39 1.24 16.24
N ASN A 543 -13.62 1.49 15.20
CA ASN A 543 -12.94 0.47 14.44
C ASN A 543 -11.46 0.47 14.83
N LEU A 544 -11.02 -0.58 15.51
CA LEU A 544 -9.61 -0.76 15.86
C LEU A 544 -8.99 -1.82 14.96
N CYS A 545 -7.96 -1.46 14.21
CA CYS A 545 -7.22 -2.42 13.41
C CYS A 545 -6.22 -3.19 14.26
N ASP A 546 -5.98 -4.45 13.90
CA ASP A 546 -4.95 -5.25 14.51
C ASP A 546 -3.59 -4.96 13.86
N VAL A 547 -2.59 -4.59 14.66
CA VAL A 547 -1.23 -4.28 14.18
C VAL A 547 -0.28 -5.48 14.22
N ASN A 548 -0.79 -6.69 14.48
CA ASN A 548 -0.01 -7.90 14.67
C ASN A 548 -0.21 -8.93 13.54
N PHE A 549 -0.31 -8.57 12.33
CA PHE A 549 -0.67 -9.38 11.16
C PHE A 549 0.22 -10.59 10.85
N GLU A 550 0.59 -11.38 11.84
CA GLU A 550 1.25 -12.67 11.60
C GLU A 550 0.28 -13.72 11.04
N ASN A 551 -1.00 -13.59 11.39
CA ASN A 551 -2.06 -14.43 10.87
C ASN A 551 -3.33 -13.59 10.63
N GLU A 552 -3.63 -13.28 9.39
CA GLU A 552 -4.78 -12.47 8.99
C GLU A 552 -6.15 -13.05 9.41
N LYS A 553 -6.18 -14.26 9.95
CA LYS A 553 -7.39 -14.94 10.42
C LYS A 553 -7.62 -14.81 11.92
N VAL A 554 -6.69 -14.22 12.66
CA VAL A 554 -6.72 -14.21 14.13
C VAL A 554 -6.56 -12.78 14.63
N SER A 555 -7.58 -12.24 15.30
CA SER A 555 -7.44 -11.01 16.08
C SER A 555 -6.61 -11.28 17.34
N TYR A 556 -5.74 -10.35 17.68
CA TYR A 556 -4.94 -10.39 18.89
C TYR A 556 -5.49 -9.52 20.02
N PHE A 557 -6.67 -8.90 19.84
CA PHE A 557 -7.34 -8.20 20.92
C PHE A 557 -8.03 -9.18 21.88
N ASN A 558 -7.69 -9.07 23.17
CA ASN A 558 -8.51 -9.62 24.23
C ASN A 558 -9.56 -8.57 24.60
N ILE A 559 -10.83 -8.92 24.59
CA ILE A 559 -11.94 -8.00 24.79
C ILE A 559 -12.63 -8.35 26.10
N GLU A 560 -12.66 -7.40 27.02
CA GLU A 560 -13.38 -7.48 28.30
C GLU A 560 -14.54 -6.48 28.26
N VAL A 561 -15.74 -6.95 28.58
CA VAL A 561 -16.94 -6.10 28.68
C VAL A 561 -17.49 -6.19 30.09
N ALA A 562 -17.44 -5.08 30.81
CA ALA A 562 -18.00 -4.97 32.16
C ALA A 562 -19.50 -4.63 32.07
N GLN A 563 -20.30 -5.45 32.74
CA GLN A 563 -21.75 -5.26 32.96
C GLN A 563 -22.02 -5.17 34.45
N LYS A 564 -23.23 -4.74 34.87
CA LYS A 564 -23.57 -4.52 36.29
C LYS A 564 -23.20 -5.67 37.22
N GLU A 565 -23.37 -6.91 36.81
CA GLU A 565 -23.23 -8.09 37.66
C GLU A 565 -22.09 -9.02 37.20
N GLN A 566 -21.47 -8.76 36.05
CA GLN A 566 -20.46 -9.67 35.50
C GLN A 566 -19.49 -8.98 34.55
N VAL A 567 -18.32 -9.59 34.36
CA VAL A 567 -17.39 -9.24 33.31
C VAL A 567 -17.39 -10.36 32.27
N THR A 568 -17.78 -10.02 31.06
CA THR A 568 -17.76 -10.95 29.92
C THR A 568 -16.43 -10.82 29.20
N VAL A 569 -15.70 -11.92 29.06
CA VAL A 569 -14.43 -11.96 28.31
C VAL A 569 -14.68 -12.61 26.96
N LEU A 570 -14.49 -11.83 25.89
CA LEU A 570 -14.55 -12.30 24.52
C LEU A 570 -13.12 -12.60 24.09
N ASP A 571 -12.72 -13.87 24.14
CA ASP A 571 -11.37 -14.30 23.76
C ASP A 571 -11.37 -14.81 22.30
N PRO A 572 -10.84 -14.02 21.35
CA PRO A 572 -10.75 -14.44 19.95
C PRO A 572 -9.89 -15.70 19.74
N LYS A 573 -8.93 -15.96 20.63
CA LYS A 573 -8.03 -17.13 20.54
C LYS A 573 -8.73 -18.46 20.84
N LYS A 574 -9.82 -18.44 21.60
CA LYS A 574 -10.60 -19.65 21.95
C LYS A 574 -11.65 -20.03 20.92
N SER A 575 -11.94 -19.13 19.97
CA SER A 575 -12.89 -19.35 18.90
C SER A 575 -12.16 -19.81 17.65
N THR A 576 -12.28 -21.07 17.27
CA THR A 576 -11.82 -21.60 15.97
C THR A 576 -12.54 -21.00 14.78
N GLN A 577 -13.54 -20.12 15.02
CA GLN A 577 -14.36 -19.46 14.02
C GLN A 577 -14.49 -17.94 14.30
N ILE A 578 -13.37 -17.22 14.26
CA ILE A 578 -13.34 -15.75 14.45
C ILE A 578 -14.27 -15.03 13.46
N MET A 579 -14.47 -15.59 12.28
CA MET A 579 -15.32 -15.03 11.24
C MET A 579 -16.81 -14.93 11.60
N ASN A 580 -17.28 -15.61 12.66
CA ASN A 580 -18.68 -15.59 13.09
C ASN A 580 -18.86 -14.97 14.49
N ASN A 581 -17.82 -14.38 15.06
CA ASN A 581 -17.85 -13.90 16.43
C ASN A 581 -18.41 -12.47 16.49
N LYS A 582 -19.66 -12.30 16.08
CA LYS A 582 -20.44 -11.08 16.28
C LYS A 582 -21.42 -11.29 17.42
N GLY A 583 -21.68 -10.23 18.17
CA GLY A 583 -22.65 -10.30 19.26
C GLY A 583 -23.11 -8.95 19.74
N GLN A 584 -24.14 -9.00 20.56
CA GLN A 584 -24.70 -7.83 21.22
C GLN A 584 -24.86 -8.09 22.71
N LEU A 585 -24.50 -7.12 23.53
CA LEU A 585 -24.65 -7.13 24.97
C LEU A 585 -25.41 -5.87 25.41
N ASN A 586 -26.13 -5.95 26.52
CA ASN A 586 -26.83 -4.82 27.12
C ASN A 586 -26.24 -4.48 28.49
N ASP A 587 -26.62 -3.33 29.03
CA ASP A 587 -26.20 -2.85 30.36
C ASP A 587 -24.67 -2.80 30.54
N VAL A 588 -23.98 -2.35 29.49
CA VAL A 588 -22.52 -2.29 29.43
C VAL A 588 -22.04 -0.98 30.05
N GLN A 589 -21.09 -1.09 30.99
CA GLN A 589 -20.51 0.02 31.74
C GLN A 589 -19.08 0.35 31.28
N ALA A 590 -18.34 -0.63 30.79
CA ALA A 590 -17.01 -0.43 30.25
C ALA A 590 -16.65 -1.52 29.24
N ILE A 591 -15.83 -1.14 28.26
CA ILE A 591 -15.29 -2.03 27.22
C ILE A 591 -13.78 -1.84 27.23
N ARG A 592 -13.03 -2.94 27.25
CA ARG A 592 -11.57 -2.91 27.17
C ARG A 592 -11.07 -3.84 26.09
N LEU A 593 -10.31 -3.30 25.15
CA LEU A 593 -9.64 -4.05 24.07
C LEU A 593 -8.14 -4.03 24.35
N THR A 594 -7.54 -5.19 24.60
CA THR A 594 -6.13 -5.32 24.98
C THR A 594 -5.33 -6.06 23.91
N ASP A 595 -4.34 -5.38 23.34
CA ASP A 595 -3.27 -5.98 22.53
C ASP A 595 -2.12 -6.40 23.49
N SER A 596 -2.14 -7.64 23.93
CA SER A 596 -1.15 -8.17 24.87
C SER A 596 0.24 -8.34 24.24
N ILE A 597 0.30 -8.53 22.91
CA ILE A 597 1.58 -8.69 22.17
C ILE A 597 2.32 -7.36 22.11
N LYS A 598 1.63 -6.27 21.77
CA LYS A 598 2.22 -4.93 21.69
C LYS A 598 2.18 -4.19 23.02
N GLY A 599 1.44 -4.69 24.00
CA GLY A 599 1.40 -4.17 25.37
C GLY A 599 0.63 -2.86 25.50
N VAL A 600 -0.54 -2.76 24.87
CA VAL A 600 -1.45 -1.61 24.95
C VAL A 600 -2.89 -2.07 25.18
N SER A 601 -3.66 -1.26 25.91
CA SER A 601 -5.09 -1.50 26.15
C SER A 601 -5.87 -0.19 25.90
N PHE A 602 -7.00 -0.34 25.22
CA PHE A 602 -7.95 0.73 24.91
C PHE A 602 -9.21 0.51 25.75
N GLY A 603 -9.56 1.50 26.57
CA GLY A 603 -10.76 1.48 27.39
C GLY A 603 -11.80 2.47 26.89
N PHE A 604 -13.07 2.06 26.86
CA PHE A 604 -14.21 2.92 26.57
C PHE A 604 -15.18 2.82 27.76
N GLU A 605 -15.41 3.95 28.44
CA GLU A 605 -16.26 4.05 29.61
C GLU A 605 -17.35 5.11 29.36
N PRO A 606 -18.59 4.68 29.03
CA PRO A 606 -19.71 5.61 28.90
C PRO A 606 -20.16 6.12 30.27
N ASN A 607 -20.74 7.32 30.31
CA ASN A 607 -21.26 7.91 31.55
C ASN A 607 -22.55 7.25 32.06
N GLU A 608 -23.18 6.44 31.25
CA GLU A 608 -24.37 5.66 31.60
C GLU A 608 -24.34 4.32 30.85
N ASP A 609 -25.06 3.32 31.35
CA ASP A 609 -25.14 2.00 30.76
C ASP A 609 -25.58 2.09 29.29
N CYS A 610 -24.93 1.34 28.41
CA CYS A 610 -25.21 1.31 26.99
C CYS A 610 -25.42 -0.11 26.46
N GLY A 611 -26.01 -0.22 25.27
CA GLY A 611 -25.90 -1.43 24.49
C GLY A 611 -24.53 -1.48 23.81
N TYR A 612 -24.00 -2.66 23.60
CA TYR A 612 -22.73 -2.89 22.93
C TYR A 612 -22.89 -3.94 21.82
N TYR A 613 -22.48 -3.58 20.60
CA TYR A 613 -22.38 -4.48 19.47
C TYR A 613 -20.92 -4.63 19.06
N TYR A 614 -20.53 -5.84 18.71
CA TYR A 614 -19.19 -6.13 18.20
C TYR A 614 -19.22 -7.11 17.03
N SER A 615 -18.31 -6.91 16.07
CA SER A 615 -18.17 -7.76 14.89
C SER A 615 -16.79 -7.60 14.25
N PRO A 616 -16.15 -8.68 13.75
CA PRO A 616 -15.03 -8.53 12.84
C PRO A 616 -15.54 -8.05 11.47
N ILE A 617 -14.73 -7.25 10.77
CA ILE A 617 -14.93 -6.98 9.35
C ILE A 617 -14.28 -8.12 8.57
N ILE A 618 -15.11 -8.83 7.83
CA ILE A 618 -14.70 -9.95 6.99
C ILE A 618 -14.72 -9.49 5.54
N PHE A 619 -13.67 -9.81 4.81
CA PHE A 619 -13.55 -9.55 3.38
C PHE A 619 -12.91 -10.72 2.65
N LYS A 620 -13.10 -10.79 1.33
CA LYS A 620 -12.48 -11.80 0.46
C LYS A 620 -11.45 -11.12 -0.43
N ARG A 621 -10.27 -11.73 -0.55
CA ARG A 621 -9.24 -11.28 -1.47
C ARG A 621 -8.68 -12.43 -2.29
N PRO A 622 -8.19 -12.18 -3.52
CA PRO A 622 -7.42 -13.18 -4.24
C PRO A 622 -6.07 -13.39 -3.54
N ASP A 623 -5.69 -14.64 -3.38
CA ASP A 623 -4.32 -14.98 -3.02
C ASP A 623 -3.41 -14.70 -4.21
N TYR A 624 -2.29 -14.02 -3.95
CA TYR A 624 -1.38 -13.56 -5.01
C TYR A 624 -0.80 -14.70 -5.85
N TYR A 625 -0.54 -15.86 -5.23
CA TYR A 625 0.09 -17.00 -5.90
C TYR A 625 -0.91 -17.95 -6.53
N THR A 626 -2.05 -18.18 -5.88
CA THR A 626 -3.00 -19.20 -6.30
C THR A 626 -4.21 -18.66 -7.02
N SER A 627 -4.42 -17.34 -7.01
CA SER A 627 -5.65 -16.66 -7.48
C SER A 627 -6.93 -17.15 -6.82
N LYS A 628 -6.84 -17.98 -5.77
CA LYS A 628 -8.00 -18.44 -4.99
C LYS A 628 -8.43 -17.36 -4.04
N LEU A 629 -9.75 -17.21 -3.86
CA LEU A 629 -10.30 -16.29 -2.87
C LEU A 629 -10.03 -16.82 -1.47
N VAL A 630 -9.34 -16.03 -0.65
CA VAL A 630 -9.13 -16.27 0.77
C VAL A 630 -9.93 -15.27 1.59
N THR A 631 -10.49 -15.73 2.70
CA THR A 631 -11.28 -14.89 3.61
C THR A 631 -10.37 -14.37 4.72
N CYS A 632 -10.40 -13.07 4.95
CA CYS A 632 -9.56 -12.34 5.90
C CYS A 632 -10.40 -11.47 6.83
N SER A 633 -9.83 -11.12 7.99
CA SER A 633 -10.37 -10.10 8.89
C SER A 633 -9.22 -9.21 9.36
N ALA A 634 -9.35 -7.90 9.21
CA ALA A 634 -8.30 -6.95 9.57
C ALA A 634 -8.73 -5.94 10.65
N THR A 635 -10.01 -5.81 10.90
CA THR A 635 -10.59 -4.76 11.75
C THR A 635 -11.67 -5.34 12.64
N PHE A 636 -11.71 -4.84 13.86
CA PHE A 636 -12.75 -5.16 14.84
C PHE A 636 -13.65 -3.95 15.04
N VAL A 637 -14.94 -4.11 14.77
CA VAL A 637 -15.98 -3.10 15.01
C VAL A 637 -16.44 -3.22 16.44
N SER A 638 -16.43 -2.11 17.16
CA SER A 638 -16.85 -1.95 18.55
C SER A 638 -17.84 -0.78 18.61
N THR A 639 -19.11 -1.03 18.85
CA THR A 639 -20.17 -0.02 18.77
C THR A 639 -20.95 0.06 20.08
N MET A 640 -20.91 1.21 20.73
CA MET A 640 -21.78 1.55 21.84
C MET A 640 -23.05 2.20 21.30
N PHE A 641 -24.21 1.90 21.87
CA PHE A 641 -25.46 2.51 21.42
C PHE A 641 -26.45 2.76 22.57
N TRP A 642 -27.26 3.81 22.43
CA TRP A 642 -28.32 4.20 23.35
C TRP A 642 -29.62 4.39 22.61
N ASN A 643 -30.73 3.97 23.22
CA ASN A 643 -32.06 4.41 22.78
C ASN A 643 -32.23 5.86 23.27
N VAL A 644 -32.61 6.75 22.38
CA VAL A 644 -32.77 8.18 22.68
C VAL A 644 -34.18 8.62 22.29
N ASP A 645 -34.95 9.06 23.33
CA ASP A 645 -36.26 9.66 23.19
C ASP A 645 -36.11 11.16 23.44
N ILE A 646 -36.30 11.96 22.40
CA ILE A 646 -36.00 13.40 22.48
C ILE A 646 -37.27 14.17 22.04
N GLU A 647 -37.88 14.87 22.98
CA GLU A 647 -39.00 15.79 22.72
C GLU A 647 -38.57 16.92 21.77
N SER A 648 -39.57 17.54 21.13
CA SER A 648 -39.37 18.69 20.24
C SER A 648 -38.54 19.79 20.91
N GLY A 649 -37.44 20.21 20.24
CA GLY A 649 -36.55 21.27 20.70
C GLY A 649 -35.68 20.90 21.92
N LYS A 650 -35.75 19.66 22.42
CA LYS A 650 -34.96 19.18 23.56
C LYS A 650 -33.65 18.53 23.07
N GLU A 651 -32.72 18.35 24.01
CA GLU A 651 -31.44 17.69 23.76
C GLU A 651 -31.19 16.57 24.78
N THR A 652 -30.34 15.62 24.40
CA THR A 652 -29.81 14.57 25.27
C THR A 652 -28.29 14.55 25.20
N GLU A 653 -27.66 14.25 26.34
CA GLU A 653 -26.20 14.21 26.42
C GLU A 653 -25.70 12.80 26.70
N LYS A 654 -24.61 12.41 26.04
CA LYS A 654 -23.83 11.18 26.27
C LYS A 654 -22.37 11.54 26.35
N THR A 655 -21.63 10.86 27.21
CA THR A 655 -20.20 11.06 27.35
C THR A 655 -19.48 9.72 27.31
N ILE A 656 -18.35 9.66 26.62
CA ILE A 656 -17.46 8.50 26.56
C ILE A 656 -16.08 8.93 26.98
N ASN A 657 -15.51 8.24 27.97
CA ASN A 657 -14.09 8.36 28.31
C ASN A 657 -13.33 7.27 27.56
N PHE A 658 -12.46 7.69 26.65
CA PHE A 658 -11.56 6.81 25.91
C PHE A 658 -10.17 6.88 26.52
N SER A 659 -9.62 5.75 26.92
CA SER A 659 -8.31 5.65 27.58
C SER A 659 -7.35 4.75 26.81
N ILE A 660 -6.07 5.11 26.82
CA ILE A 660 -4.97 4.34 26.23
C ILE A 660 -3.98 4.04 27.34
N THR A 661 -3.84 2.78 27.71
CA THR A 661 -3.00 2.35 28.83
C THR A 661 -1.95 1.33 28.38
N SER A 662 -0.79 1.38 29.02
CA SER A 662 0.26 0.38 28.80
C SER A 662 0.00 -0.82 29.68
N VAL A 663 0.04 -2.02 29.07
CA VAL A 663 -0.05 -3.29 29.78
C VAL A 663 1.25 -4.09 29.65
N LYS A 664 1.43 -5.07 30.53
CA LYS A 664 2.59 -5.96 30.45
C LYS A 664 2.47 -6.83 29.20
N LYS A 665 3.54 -6.88 28.39
CA LYS A 665 3.58 -7.72 27.21
C LYS A 665 3.58 -9.21 27.62
N GLU A 666 2.75 -10.00 26.96
CA GLU A 666 2.90 -11.45 27.01
C GLU A 666 4.19 -11.83 26.26
N LYS A 667 4.99 -12.75 26.84
CA LYS A 667 6.11 -13.34 26.12
C LYS A 667 5.55 -14.21 25.00
N LYS A 668 6.01 -14.00 23.77
CA LYS A 668 5.79 -14.99 22.70
C LYS A 668 6.34 -16.30 23.19
N ASN A 669 5.50 -17.30 23.38
CA ASN A 669 5.97 -18.69 23.44
C ASN A 669 6.35 -19.04 21.99
N ASN A 670 7.65 -19.12 21.73
CA ASN A 670 8.22 -19.61 20.47
C ASN A 670 7.78 -21.06 20.22
#